data_e6612c09afb93c56ba8366f6d68df3f8
#
_entry.id   e6612c09afb93c56ba8366f6d68df3f8
#
_cell.length_a   1.000
_cell.length_b   1.000
_cell.length_c   1.000
_cell.angle_alpha   90.00
_cell.angle_beta   90.00
_cell.angle_gamma   90.00
#
_symmetry.space_group_name_H-M   'P 1'
#
loop_
_entity.id
_entity.type
_entity.pdbx_description
1 polymer ?
#
loop_
_entity_poly.entity_id
_entity_poly.type
_entity_poly.pdbx_seq_one_letter_code
_entity_poly.pdbx_strand_id
1 'polypeptide(L)'
;MPNINPLLKEYIEKNVLPEYKKNESGHGIEHIKYVTKRCFKFANQFPNIDLDMIYTIASFHDIAHHIDKDNHETLSAKYFEADKNMEKFFDNKQRKIIKEAIEDHRASSDHIPRSDYGKIISSADRSTDIDSILKRTYSYSLKHYPDLSLYQSIERSYKHIQNKYGTDGYAKHYCKDEEYEQFRKDVESLLKDKWLFIKRHLEINKISDIKEMSKLFALNAHKGQVRKSEPDKPMIMHPISVGMILEEYGCEDSVIAAGYLHDVVEDTKYTIDDIKKEFGKKIAELVMAASESDKSLPWEERKKETIEKTKTLPLKKKFVICADKINNLEDLGNKFAKSSKRDFSNFNRGEEQQKWYYTNIYKSLIYGEDKKLPIFIRLKDALDSVFSPKEDSYLKDTIFNDNKKYYEKLKRLHAQKIELQRLKKLAPLSKPYCIEFSGTPRTGKTTTINNLYDFFKKGGFKTTIIEEFTTSKYYKEVFKPKFNDVTSTESNMAIIEEVTKELEDAIKSDKEIIIIDRSINDRQIWNYRRFIKKQMPKKLYNEAREKYRLKSKELIDFLVITYADPIASLKRDYNSSLALEERHFLNIDNLDEYNNSLNDLKDLFEESVNDSLFLDTTKLKMNDVAIKVAEKIMKAMRKKYIDSFKEYYKI
;
A
#
# COMPACT_ATOMS: atom_id res chain seq x y z
N MET A 1 -39.22 30.71 20.08
CA MET A 1 -38.05 30.27 20.87
C MET A 1 -38.48 30.12 22.31
N PRO A 2 -37.98 29.17 23.06
CA PRO A 2 -38.25 29.09 24.50
C PRO A 2 -37.89 30.39 25.21
N ASN A 3 -38.51 30.66 26.32
CA ASN A 3 -38.30 31.90 27.10
C ASN A 3 -36.96 31.75 27.87
N ILE A 4 -35.87 32.23 27.28
CA ILE A 4 -34.51 32.27 27.87
C ILE A 4 -34.29 33.60 28.53
N ASN A 5 -33.62 33.64 29.68
CA ASN A 5 -33.23 34.86 30.35
C ASN A 5 -32.55 35.85 29.36
N PRO A 6 -33.17 37.04 29.10
CA PRO A 6 -32.65 37.96 28.09
C PRO A 6 -31.20 38.42 28.32
N LEU A 7 -30.80 38.62 29.59
CA LEU A 7 -29.44 39.03 29.93
C LEU A 7 -28.40 37.92 29.71
N LEU A 8 -28.79 36.67 30.00
CA LEU A 8 -27.95 35.50 29.70
C LEU A 8 -27.76 35.33 28.18
N LYS A 9 -28.86 35.47 27.43
CA LYS A 9 -28.84 35.36 25.99
C LYS A 9 -27.95 36.41 25.34
N GLU A 10 -28.11 37.66 25.73
CA GLU A 10 -27.28 38.78 25.25
C GLU A 10 -25.80 38.53 25.56
N TYR A 11 -25.49 38.06 26.76
CA TYR A 11 -24.11 37.77 27.17
C TYR A 11 -23.49 36.68 26.29
N ILE A 12 -24.20 35.55 26.08
CA ILE A 12 -23.73 34.43 25.28
C ILE A 12 -23.52 34.85 23.82
N GLU A 13 -24.51 35.54 23.22
CA GLU A 13 -24.42 36.00 21.83
C GLU A 13 -23.26 36.98 21.59
N LYS A 14 -22.91 37.80 22.59
CA LYS A 14 -21.87 38.82 22.49
C LYS A 14 -20.46 38.28 22.82
N ASN A 15 -20.33 37.37 23.77
CA ASN A 15 -19.02 37.00 24.33
C ASN A 15 -18.64 35.52 24.07
N VAL A 16 -19.58 34.62 23.87
CA VAL A 16 -19.34 33.19 23.71
C VAL A 16 -19.40 32.75 22.21
N LEU A 17 -20.50 33.07 21.53
CA LEU A 17 -20.66 32.66 20.15
C LEU A 17 -19.60 33.20 19.17
N PRO A 18 -19.01 34.42 19.34
CA PRO A 18 -17.94 34.88 18.47
C PRO A 18 -16.67 34.02 18.49
N GLU A 19 -16.37 33.32 19.60
CA GLU A 19 -15.24 32.42 19.73
C GLU A 19 -15.28 31.25 18.72
N TYR A 20 -16.47 30.82 18.32
CA TYR A 20 -16.69 29.76 17.34
C TYR A 20 -16.21 30.07 15.92
N LYS A 21 -15.86 31.35 15.64
CA LYS A 21 -15.21 31.72 14.37
C LYS A 21 -13.79 31.11 14.24
N LYS A 22 -13.21 30.68 15.35
CA LYS A 22 -11.89 30.02 15.38
C LYS A 22 -11.98 28.53 15.08
N ASN A 23 -13.16 27.92 15.19
CA ASN A 23 -13.36 26.51 14.95
C ASN A 23 -13.44 26.20 13.45
N GLU A 24 -13.12 24.94 13.07
CA GLU A 24 -13.33 24.46 11.70
C GLU A 24 -14.82 24.45 11.33
N SER A 25 -15.11 24.47 10.02
CA SER A 25 -16.46 24.64 9.47
C SER A 25 -17.53 23.66 10.00
N GLY A 26 -17.12 22.51 10.52
CA GLY A 26 -18.03 21.49 11.11
C GLY A 26 -18.44 21.78 12.57
N HIS A 27 -17.77 22.71 13.25
CA HIS A 27 -17.95 23.03 14.67
C HIS A 27 -18.08 24.55 14.88
N GLY A 28 -18.59 25.26 13.88
CA GLY A 28 -18.81 26.70 13.91
C GLY A 28 -20.21 27.09 14.41
N ILE A 29 -20.57 28.38 14.25
CA ILE A 29 -21.82 28.97 14.75
C ILE A 29 -23.09 28.24 14.26
N GLU A 30 -23.10 27.77 13.03
CA GLU A 30 -24.27 27.04 12.48
C GLU A 30 -24.46 25.67 13.16
N HIS A 31 -23.38 25.00 13.53
CA HIS A 31 -23.43 23.80 14.35
C HIS A 31 -24.06 24.08 15.72
N ILE A 32 -23.65 25.15 16.39
CA ILE A 32 -24.22 25.52 17.70
C ILE A 32 -25.73 25.82 17.60
N LYS A 33 -26.14 26.54 16.57
CA LYS A 33 -27.59 26.79 16.32
C LYS A 33 -28.36 25.49 16.13
N TYR A 34 -27.79 24.57 15.36
CA TYR A 34 -28.38 23.23 15.13
C TYR A 34 -28.50 22.46 16.44
N VAL A 35 -27.42 22.35 17.22
CA VAL A 35 -27.38 21.63 18.48
C VAL A 35 -28.36 22.29 19.50
N THR A 36 -28.35 23.61 19.61
CA THR A 36 -29.27 24.35 20.51
C THR A 36 -30.74 24.04 20.19
N LYS A 37 -31.11 24.06 18.91
CA LYS A 37 -32.48 23.73 18.47
C LYS A 37 -32.89 22.31 18.91
N ARG A 38 -31.98 21.35 18.76
CA ARG A 38 -32.22 19.95 19.15
C ARG A 38 -32.26 19.79 20.67
N CYS A 39 -31.39 20.49 21.40
CA CYS A 39 -31.42 20.49 22.85
C CYS A 39 -32.78 20.93 23.39
N PHE A 40 -33.36 22.00 22.84
CA PHE A 40 -34.70 22.45 23.23
C PHE A 40 -35.80 21.44 22.85
N LYS A 41 -35.70 20.77 21.69
CA LYS A 41 -36.61 19.69 21.31
C LYS A 41 -36.56 18.53 22.34
N PHE A 42 -35.37 18.15 22.77
CA PHE A 42 -35.19 17.01 23.68
C PHE A 42 -35.47 17.37 25.15
N ALA A 43 -35.29 18.63 25.56
CA ALA A 43 -35.61 19.10 26.90
C ALA A 43 -37.01 18.75 27.32
N ASN A 44 -38.00 18.79 26.39
CA ASN A 44 -39.38 18.45 26.65
C ASN A 44 -39.62 16.97 27.00
N GLN A 45 -38.64 16.11 26.84
CA GLN A 45 -38.74 14.67 27.17
C GLN A 45 -38.37 14.36 28.63
N PHE A 46 -37.83 15.34 29.34
CA PHE A 46 -37.37 15.17 30.72
C PHE A 46 -38.07 16.17 31.65
N PRO A 47 -38.41 15.76 32.86
CA PRO A 47 -39.04 16.65 33.83
C PRO A 47 -38.03 17.66 34.40
N ASN A 48 -38.52 18.85 34.72
CA ASN A 48 -37.75 19.88 35.48
C ASN A 48 -36.44 20.33 34.86
N ILE A 49 -36.35 20.35 33.51
CA ILE A 49 -35.16 20.88 32.81
C ILE A 49 -35.21 22.42 32.78
N ASP A 50 -34.15 23.02 33.27
CA ASP A 50 -33.90 24.47 33.16
C ASP A 50 -33.38 24.81 31.77
N LEU A 51 -34.14 25.62 31.01
CA LEU A 51 -33.82 25.96 29.63
C LEU A 51 -32.64 26.94 29.51
N ASP A 52 -32.37 27.76 30.55
CA ASP A 52 -31.20 28.63 30.59
C ASP A 52 -29.91 27.77 30.73
N MET A 53 -29.96 26.73 31.53
CA MET A 53 -28.85 25.76 31.64
C MET A 53 -28.63 25.03 30.30
N ILE A 54 -29.71 24.55 29.64
CA ILE A 54 -29.61 23.88 28.33
C ILE A 54 -29.00 24.82 27.27
N TYR A 55 -29.43 26.07 27.21
CA TYR A 55 -28.89 27.05 26.28
C TYR A 55 -27.40 27.29 26.52
N THR A 56 -27.01 27.38 27.79
CA THR A 56 -25.61 27.56 28.18
C THR A 56 -24.76 26.36 27.81
N ILE A 57 -25.21 25.14 28.11
CA ILE A 57 -24.50 23.90 27.77
C ILE A 57 -24.28 23.82 26.26
N ALA A 58 -25.36 24.04 25.47
CA ALA A 58 -25.28 24.02 24.01
C ALA A 58 -24.32 25.09 23.44
N SER A 59 -24.23 26.26 24.13
CA SER A 59 -23.38 27.34 23.68
C SER A 59 -21.90 27.18 24.04
N PHE A 60 -21.57 26.36 25.03
CA PHE A 60 -20.17 26.16 25.48
C PHE A 60 -19.56 24.82 25.08
N HIS A 61 -20.35 23.79 24.65
CA HIS A 61 -19.87 22.42 24.53
C HIS A 61 -18.64 22.26 23.65
N ASP A 62 -18.53 23.00 22.54
CA ASP A 62 -17.45 22.92 21.55
C ASP A 62 -16.57 24.16 21.49
N ILE A 63 -16.66 25.08 22.45
CA ILE A 63 -15.98 26.38 22.38
C ILE A 63 -14.46 26.24 22.24
N ALA A 64 -13.86 25.24 22.84
CA ALA A 64 -12.42 24.95 22.81
C ALA A 64 -11.98 23.95 21.74
N HIS A 65 -12.85 23.57 20.80
CA HIS A 65 -12.52 22.57 19.77
C HIS A 65 -11.33 22.95 18.89
N HIS A 66 -11.10 24.23 18.63
CA HIS A 66 -9.94 24.73 17.87
C HIS A 66 -8.61 24.62 18.61
N ILE A 67 -8.63 24.44 19.94
CA ILE A 67 -7.42 24.35 20.77
C ILE A 67 -6.90 22.92 20.79
N ASP A 68 -7.76 21.96 21.11
CA ASP A 68 -7.42 20.53 21.15
C ASP A 68 -8.67 19.70 20.82
N LYS A 69 -8.66 19.06 19.65
CA LYS A 69 -9.77 18.23 19.16
C LYS A 69 -9.98 16.97 19.98
N ASP A 70 -8.93 16.46 20.60
CA ASP A 70 -8.98 15.18 21.31
C ASP A 70 -9.47 15.34 22.76
N ASN A 71 -9.35 16.54 23.34
CA ASN A 71 -9.75 16.86 24.72
C ASN A 71 -10.66 18.09 24.79
N HIS A 72 -11.35 18.44 23.69
CA HIS A 72 -12.16 19.67 23.61
C HIS A 72 -13.29 19.72 24.62
N GLU A 73 -13.90 18.57 24.98
CA GLU A 73 -14.95 18.49 25.99
C GLU A 73 -14.48 18.96 27.38
N THR A 74 -13.32 18.49 27.80
CA THR A 74 -12.70 18.91 29.08
C THR A 74 -12.25 20.36 29.04
N LEU A 75 -11.68 20.82 27.91
CA LEU A 75 -11.25 22.20 27.75
C LEU A 75 -12.43 23.16 27.67
N SER A 76 -13.51 22.80 26.98
CA SER A 76 -14.75 23.58 26.92
C SER A 76 -15.41 23.71 28.30
N ALA A 77 -15.42 22.64 29.09
CA ALA A 77 -15.90 22.66 30.46
C ALA A 77 -15.06 23.59 31.38
N LYS A 78 -13.73 23.59 31.23
CA LYS A 78 -12.83 24.50 31.93
C LYS A 78 -13.06 25.95 31.48
N TYR A 79 -13.31 26.17 30.19
CA TYR A 79 -13.61 27.52 29.66
C TYR A 79 -14.88 28.08 30.29
N PHE A 80 -15.95 27.25 30.40
CA PHE A 80 -17.17 27.62 31.11
C PHE A 80 -16.88 27.89 32.60
N GLU A 81 -16.13 27.03 33.29
CA GLU A 81 -15.82 27.15 34.72
C GLU A 81 -15.05 28.46 35.06
N ALA A 82 -14.16 28.87 34.14
CA ALA A 82 -13.37 30.08 34.28
C ALA A 82 -14.16 31.38 34.04
N ASP A 83 -15.34 31.31 33.43
CA ASP A 83 -16.19 32.46 33.14
C ASP A 83 -16.98 32.90 34.38
N LYS A 84 -16.42 33.88 35.13
CA LYS A 84 -17.04 34.42 36.36
C LYS A 84 -18.41 35.07 36.11
N ASN A 85 -18.74 35.48 34.90
CA ASN A 85 -20.06 36.06 34.62
C ASN A 85 -21.18 35.03 34.76
N MET A 86 -20.88 33.74 34.62
CA MET A 86 -21.83 32.65 34.81
C MET A 86 -22.33 32.53 36.26
N GLU A 87 -21.57 33.07 37.24
CA GLU A 87 -21.99 33.14 38.64
C GLU A 87 -23.21 34.08 38.89
N LYS A 88 -23.45 34.99 37.95
CA LYS A 88 -24.62 35.88 38.00
C LYS A 88 -25.93 35.19 37.60
N PHE A 89 -25.81 34.07 36.88
CA PHE A 89 -26.95 33.38 36.31
C PHE A 89 -27.22 32.02 36.98
N PHE A 90 -26.18 31.37 37.52
CA PHE A 90 -26.26 29.99 38.02
C PHE A 90 -25.56 29.85 39.36
N ASP A 91 -26.20 29.13 40.29
CA ASP A 91 -25.60 28.73 41.54
C ASP A 91 -24.51 27.66 41.37
N ASN A 92 -23.79 27.34 42.46
CA ASN A 92 -22.69 26.36 42.40
C ASN A 92 -23.16 24.95 41.98
N LYS A 93 -24.38 24.55 42.34
CA LYS A 93 -24.93 23.23 41.97
C LYS A 93 -25.27 23.20 40.50
N GLN A 94 -25.92 24.23 39.99
CA GLN A 94 -26.22 24.38 38.58
C GLN A 94 -24.96 24.44 37.70
N ARG A 95 -23.96 25.23 38.11
CA ARG A 95 -22.66 25.33 37.41
C ARG A 95 -21.95 23.99 37.34
N LYS A 96 -22.00 23.19 38.42
CA LYS A 96 -21.44 21.83 38.40
C LYS A 96 -22.15 20.94 37.36
N ILE A 97 -23.47 20.97 37.29
CA ILE A 97 -24.28 20.19 36.33
C ILE A 97 -23.97 20.66 34.90
N ILE A 98 -23.85 21.95 34.63
CA ILE A 98 -23.52 22.51 33.31
C ILE A 98 -22.13 22.01 32.87
N LYS A 99 -21.13 22.13 33.76
CA LYS A 99 -19.77 21.65 33.51
C LYS A 99 -19.76 20.17 33.16
N GLU A 100 -20.38 19.32 33.99
CA GLU A 100 -20.46 17.88 33.80
C GLU A 100 -21.17 17.51 32.49
N ALA A 101 -22.24 18.24 32.12
CA ALA A 101 -22.92 18.03 30.85
C ALA A 101 -22.05 18.39 29.63
N ILE A 102 -21.25 19.48 29.72
CA ILE A 102 -20.30 19.84 28.67
C ILE A 102 -19.26 18.74 28.50
N GLU A 103 -18.72 18.17 29.58
CA GLU A 103 -17.79 17.03 29.52
C GLU A 103 -18.43 15.77 28.91
N ASP A 104 -19.71 15.51 29.17
CA ASP A 104 -20.45 14.32 28.78
C ASP A 104 -20.91 14.29 27.30
N HIS A 105 -20.75 15.40 26.54
CA HIS A 105 -21.34 15.48 25.20
C HIS A 105 -20.62 14.57 24.16
N ARG A 106 -19.35 14.23 24.38
CA ARG A 106 -18.54 13.49 23.41
C ARG A 106 -19.09 12.09 23.11
N ALA A 107 -19.18 11.75 21.80
CA ALA A 107 -19.69 10.45 21.37
C ALA A 107 -18.85 9.25 21.84
N SER A 108 -17.53 9.44 21.98
CA SER A 108 -16.56 8.42 22.38
C SER A 108 -16.30 8.39 23.89
N SER A 109 -17.17 9.02 24.71
CA SER A 109 -17.09 8.92 26.15
C SER A 109 -17.22 7.47 26.61
N ASP A 110 -16.43 7.05 27.58
CA ASP A 110 -16.40 5.71 28.17
C ASP A 110 -17.49 5.48 29.23
N HIS A 111 -18.24 6.50 29.59
CA HIS A 111 -19.31 6.46 30.58
C HIS A 111 -20.63 7.02 30.06
N ILE A 112 -21.73 6.62 30.72
CA ILE A 112 -23.07 7.16 30.46
C ILE A 112 -23.10 8.61 31.02
N PRO A 113 -23.72 9.56 30.30
CA PRO A 113 -23.86 10.94 30.78
C PRO A 113 -24.46 11.00 32.20
N ARG A 114 -23.80 11.80 33.07
CA ARG A 114 -24.05 11.88 34.51
C ARG A 114 -25.40 12.50 34.88
N SER A 115 -26.03 13.22 33.95
CA SER A 115 -27.30 13.92 34.16
C SER A 115 -28.17 13.87 32.91
N ASP A 116 -29.47 14.22 33.04
CA ASP A 116 -30.35 14.38 31.90
C ASP A 116 -29.90 15.53 30.98
N TYR A 117 -29.24 16.55 31.52
CA TYR A 117 -28.57 17.60 30.75
C TYR A 117 -27.46 17.03 29.84
N GLY A 118 -26.61 16.14 30.39
CA GLY A 118 -25.58 15.42 29.65
C GLY A 118 -26.17 14.52 28.56
N LYS A 119 -27.29 13.82 28.83
CA LYS A 119 -28.00 12.99 27.85
C LYS A 119 -28.58 13.83 26.71
N ILE A 120 -29.14 14.99 27.02
CA ILE A 120 -29.72 15.92 26.07
C ILE A 120 -28.64 16.43 25.12
N ILE A 121 -27.54 17.01 25.64
CA ILE A 121 -26.47 17.58 24.79
C ILE A 121 -25.78 16.49 24.00
N SER A 122 -25.45 15.36 24.61
CA SER A 122 -24.84 14.22 23.93
C SER A 122 -25.70 13.74 22.76
N SER A 123 -27.03 13.67 22.91
CA SER A 123 -27.95 13.30 21.83
C SER A 123 -28.11 14.39 20.79
N ALA A 124 -28.16 15.66 21.20
CA ALA A 124 -28.34 16.78 20.30
C ALA A 124 -27.14 17.01 19.38
N ASP A 125 -25.94 16.71 19.83
CA ASP A 125 -24.70 16.80 19.05
C ASP A 125 -24.51 15.67 18.04
N ARG A 126 -25.39 14.65 18.01
CA ARG A 126 -25.31 13.60 16.98
C ARG A 126 -25.79 14.11 15.64
N SER A 127 -25.01 13.84 14.59
CA SER A 127 -25.43 14.09 13.21
C SER A 127 -26.58 13.18 12.81
N THR A 128 -27.51 13.69 12.03
CA THR A 128 -28.61 12.96 11.37
C THR A 128 -28.50 13.02 9.85
N ASP A 129 -27.40 13.56 9.31
CA ASP A 129 -27.16 13.72 7.88
C ASP A 129 -25.91 12.95 7.44
N ILE A 130 -26.14 11.82 6.76
CA ILE A 130 -25.07 10.95 6.25
C ILE A 130 -24.24 11.64 5.16
N ASP A 131 -24.85 12.48 4.33
CA ASP A 131 -24.15 13.17 3.24
C ASP A 131 -23.13 14.17 3.77
N SER A 132 -23.48 14.90 4.81
CA SER A 132 -22.56 15.79 5.52
C SER A 132 -21.40 15.01 6.16
N ILE A 133 -21.65 13.81 6.69
CA ILE A 133 -20.62 12.96 7.25
C ILE A 133 -19.67 12.48 6.14
N LEU A 134 -20.20 12.02 5.00
CA LEU A 134 -19.40 11.58 3.85
C LEU A 134 -18.50 12.71 3.33
N LYS A 135 -19.01 13.93 3.19
CA LYS A 135 -18.24 15.10 2.79
C LYS A 135 -17.11 15.41 3.77
N ARG A 136 -17.42 15.45 5.07
CA ARG A 136 -16.43 15.76 6.12
C ARG A 136 -15.33 14.72 6.18
N THR A 137 -15.67 13.43 6.15
CA THR A 137 -14.68 12.36 6.22
C THR A 137 -13.77 12.36 4.99
N TYR A 138 -14.29 12.67 3.81
CA TYR A 138 -13.48 12.80 2.60
C TYR A 138 -12.56 14.03 2.63
N SER A 139 -13.12 15.20 2.96
CA SER A 139 -12.34 16.44 3.10
C SER A 139 -11.22 16.30 4.15
N TYR A 140 -11.52 15.61 5.25
CA TYR A 140 -10.51 15.29 6.27
C TYR A 140 -9.41 14.38 5.70
N SER A 141 -9.78 13.37 4.90
CA SER A 141 -8.79 12.48 4.26
C SER A 141 -7.87 13.27 3.32
N LEU A 142 -8.43 14.14 2.47
CA LEU A 142 -7.63 14.96 1.56
C LEU A 142 -6.66 15.90 2.28
N LYS A 143 -7.08 16.46 3.42
CA LYS A 143 -6.26 17.42 4.19
C LYS A 143 -5.14 16.73 4.98
N HIS A 144 -5.43 15.62 5.64
CA HIS A 144 -4.53 15.00 6.62
C HIS A 144 -3.81 13.75 6.08
N TYR A 145 -4.28 13.18 4.97
CA TYR A 145 -3.74 11.98 4.34
C TYR A 145 -3.73 12.15 2.81
N PRO A 146 -2.98 13.15 2.27
CA PRO A 146 -3.02 13.48 0.84
C PRO A 146 -2.53 12.34 -0.07
N ASP A 147 -1.72 11.43 0.47
CA ASP A 147 -1.17 10.29 -0.27
C ASP A 147 -2.12 9.09 -0.38
N LEU A 148 -3.29 9.15 0.28
CA LEU A 148 -4.29 8.09 0.14
C LEU A 148 -4.94 8.13 -1.25
N SER A 149 -5.05 6.94 -1.87
CA SER A 149 -5.88 6.80 -3.07
C SER A 149 -7.36 7.09 -2.76
N LEU A 150 -8.13 7.33 -3.82
CA LEU A 150 -9.57 7.50 -3.69
C LEU A 150 -10.22 6.30 -2.96
N TYR A 151 -9.84 5.07 -3.34
CA TYR A 151 -10.33 3.86 -2.69
C TYR A 151 -9.99 3.83 -1.19
N GLN A 152 -8.76 4.14 -0.81
CA GLN A 152 -8.34 4.17 0.60
C GLN A 152 -9.08 5.24 1.40
N SER A 153 -9.35 6.40 0.79
CA SER A 153 -10.13 7.47 1.41
C SER A 153 -11.59 7.06 1.65
N ILE A 154 -12.18 6.34 0.69
CA ILE A 154 -13.54 5.75 0.82
C ILE A 154 -13.55 4.67 1.90
N GLU A 155 -12.57 3.78 1.93
CA GLU A 155 -12.44 2.73 2.96
C GLU A 155 -12.29 3.32 4.37
N ARG A 156 -11.53 4.41 4.49
CA ARG A 156 -11.40 5.14 5.75
C ARG A 156 -12.74 5.73 6.21
N SER A 157 -13.48 6.35 5.29
CA SER A 157 -14.83 6.88 5.54
C SER A 157 -15.79 5.76 5.96
N TYR A 158 -15.75 4.62 5.26
CA TYR A 158 -16.59 3.47 5.57
C TYR A 158 -16.32 2.94 6.99
N LYS A 159 -15.07 2.70 7.33
CA LYS A 159 -14.68 2.23 8.67
C LYS A 159 -15.05 3.22 9.77
N HIS A 160 -14.85 4.51 9.53
CA HIS A 160 -15.23 5.55 10.48
C HIS A 160 -16.74 5.51 10.76
N ILE A 161 -17.56 5.45 9.72
CA ILE A 161 -19.03 5.42 9.85
C ILE A 161 -19.47 4.12 10.50
N GLN A 162 -18.89 2.98 10.13
CA GLN A 162 -19.17 1.68 10.72
C GLN A 162 -18.89 1.66 12.21
N ASN A 163 -17.69 2.12 12.63
CA ASN A 163 -17.29 2.14 14.03
C ASN A 163 -18.11 3.12 14.87
N LYS A 164 -18.53 4.24 14.28
CA LYS A 164 -19.28 5.28 15.02
C LYS A 164 -20.77 5.01 15.04
N TYR A 165 -21.36 4.61 13.93
CA TYR A 165 -22.82 4.54 13.74
C TYR A 165 -23.32 3.15 13.31
N GLY A 166 -22.45 2.16 13.09
CA GLY A 166 -22.84 0.79 12.76
C GLY A 166 -23.64 0.11 13.89
N THR A 167 -24.03 -1.14 13.72
CA THR A 167 -24.85 -1.89 14.68
C THR A 167 -24.26 -1.84 16.10
N ASP A 168 -22.93 -2.04 16.20
CA ASP A 168 -22.19 -1.96 17.48
C ASP A 168 -21.43 -0.63 17.65
N GLY A 169 -21.88 0.41 16.94
CA GLY A 169 -21.22 1.71 16.93
C GLY A 169 -21.23 2.38 18.32
N TYR A 170 -20.12 3.11 18.60
CA TYR A 170 -19.95 3.75 19.90
C TYR A 170 -20.81 4.99 20.12
N ALA A 171 -21.35 5.61 19.06
CA ALA A 171 -22.20 6.79 19.20
C ALA A 171 -23.57 6.40 19.75
N LYS A 172 -23.77 6.63 21.06
CA LYS A 172 -25.04 6.37 21.76
C LYS A 172 -25.96 7.57 21.65
N HIS A 173 -27.28 7.33 21.70
CA HIS A 173 -28.32 8.34 21.68
C HIS A 173 -29.28 8.06 22.85
N TYR A 174 -29.62 9.07 23.63
CA TYR A 174 -30.33 8.90 24.89
C TYR A 174 -31.75 9.52 24.87
N CYS A 175 -32.10 10.25 23.81
CA CYS A 175 -33.40 10.89 23.62
C CYS A 175 -34.21 10.17 22.55
N LYS A 176 -35.55 10.23 22.61
CA LYS A 176 -36.37 9.79 21.49
C LYS A 176 -36.25 10.76 20.33
N ASP A 177 -35.84 10.27 19.16
CA ASP A 177 -35.60 11.11 17.99
C ASP A 177 -35.81 10.32 16.70
N GLU A 178 -36.94 10.51 16.06
CA GLU A 178 -37.34 9.85 14.81
C GLU A 178 -36.31 10.16 13.68
N GLU A 179 -35.74 11.38 13.65
CA GLU A 179 -34.73 11.74 12.66
C GLU A 179 -33.44 10.91 12.84
N TYR A 180 -33.01 10.68 14.09
CA TYR A 180 -31.85 9.85 14.38
C TYR A 180 -32.12 8.36 14.12
N GLU A 181 -33.34 7.88 14.42
CA GLU A 181 -33.73 6.50 14.10
C GLU A 181 -33.75 6.25 12.59
N GLN A 182 -34.28 7.21 11.80
CA GLN A 182 -34.21 7.11 10.34
C GLN A 182 -32.80 7.15 9.83
N PHE A 183 -31.98 8.09 10.32
CA PHE A 183 -30.54 8.17 10.01
C PHE A 183 -29.81 6.84 10.30
N ARG A 184 -30.10 6.17 11.42
CA ARG A 184 -29.54 4.87 11.76
C ARG A 184 -29.91 3.79 10.75
N LYS A 185 -31.16 3.74 10.31
CA LYS A 185 -31.62 2.82 9.27
C LYS A 185 -30.93 3.08 7.94
N ASP A 186 -30.77 4.34 7.56
CA ASP A 186 -30.09 4.74 6.33
C ASP A 186 -28.60 4.36 6.37
N VAL A 187 -27.93 4.60 7.49
CA VAL A 187 -26.54 4.16 7.71
C VAL A 187 -26.42 2.65 7.62
N GLU A 188 -27.31 1.90 8.30
CA GLU A 188 -27.27 0.44 8.27
C GLU A 188 -27.50 -0.11 6.86
N SER A 189 -28.45 0.45 6.12
CA SER A 189 -28.70 0.09 4.73
C SER A 189 -27.47 0.36 3.85
N LEU A 190 -26.85 1.52 4.02
CA LEU A 190 -25.66 1.93 3.27
C LEU A 190 -24.44 1.06 3.59
N LEU A 191 -24.27 0.63 4.84
CA LEU A 191 -23.16 -0.23 5.25
C LEU A 191 -23.33 -1.70 4.83
N LYS A 192 -24.57 -2.17 4.60
CA LYS A 192 -24.85 -3.53 4.10
C LYS A 192 -24.42 -3.73 2.65
N ASP A 193 -24.49 -2.69 1.82
CA ASP A 193 -24.07 -2.75 0.42
C ASP A 193 -22.85 -1.84 0.18
N LYS A 194 -21.70 -2.47 0.07
CA LYS A 194 -20.43 -1.75 -0.13
C LYS A 194 -20.40 -0.92 -1.41
N TRP A 195 -21.02 -1.42 -2.50
CA TRP A 195 -21.10 -0.65 -3.75
C TRP A 195 -22.00 0.57 -3.59
N LEU A 196 -23.14 0.41 -2.93
CA LEU A 196 -24.04 1.53 -2.65
C LEU A 196 -23.32 2.62 -1.84
N PHE A 197 -22.50 2.22 -0.84
CA PHE A 197 -21.68 3.16 -0.07
C PHE A 197 -20.67 3.90 -0.95
N ILE A 198 -19.92 3.17 -1.78
CA ILE A 198 -18.94 3.75 -2.71
C ILE A 198 -19.64 4.75 -3.64
N LYS A 199 -20.71 4.34 -4.26
CA LYS A 199 -21.50 5.17 -5.19
C LYS A 199 -21.99 6.45 -4.52
N ARG A 200 -22.60 6.35 -3.34
CA ARG A 200 -23.07 7.51 -2.59
C ARG A 200 -21.94 8.46 -2.22
N HIS A 201 -20.79 7.90 -1.81
CA HIS A 201 -19.61 8.70 -1.51
C HIS A 201 -19.09 9.46 -2.74
N LEU A 202 -19.05 8.83 -3.91
CA LEU A 202 -18.65 9.47 -5.17
C LEU A 202 -19.63 10.60 -5.56
N GLU A 203 -20.92 10.33 -5.53
CA GLU A 203 -21.98 11.30 -5.86
C GLU A 203 -21.89 12.56 -5.00
N ILE A 204 -21.83 12.38 -3.69
CA ILE A 204 -21.82 13.49 -2.72
C ILE A 204 -20.54 14.35 -2.82
N ASN A 205 -19.44 13.73 -3.17
CA ASN A 205 -18.16 14.44 -3.37
C ASN A 205 -17.91 14.87 -4.82
N LYS A 206 -18.95 14.70 -5.70
CA LYS A 206 -18.93 15.10 -7.11
C LYS A 206 -17.77 14.47 -7.92
N ILE A 207 -17.45 13.23 -7.62
CA ILE A 207 -16.44 12.45 -8.33
C ILE A 207 -17.13 11.67 -9.43
N SER A 208 -16.90 12.05 -10.70
CA SER A 208 -17.59 11.51 -11.87
C SER A 208 -16.67 10.89 -12.92
N ASP A 209 -15.41 10.59 -12.57
CA ASP A 209 -14.50 9.89 -13.47
C ASP A 209 -14.96 8.45 -13.67
N ILE A 210 -15.41 8.17 -14.91
CA ILE A 210 -16.00 6.87 -15.27
C ILE A 210 -14.98 5.72 -15.18
N LYS A 211 -13.70 5.99 -15.39
CA LYS A 211 -12.63 4.99 -15.28
C LYS A 211 -12.45 4.59 -13.82
N GLU A 212 -12.32 5.57 -12.92
CA GLU A 212 -12.21 5.31 -11.48
C GLU A 212 -13.47 4.63 -10.93
N MET A 213 -14.67 5.06 -11.33
CA MET A 213 -15.92 4.40 -10.93
C MET A 213 -15.94 2.92 -11.36
N SER A 214 -15.56 2.63 -12.61
CA SER A 214 -15.53 1.26 -13.15
C SER A 214 -14.51 0.39 -12.44
N LYS A 215 -13.33 0.93 -12.16
CA LYS A 215 -12.28 0.27 -11.39
C LYS A 215 -12.72 -0.04 -9.96
N LEU A 216 -13.38 0.91 -9.27
CA LEU A 216 -13.92 0.71 -7.92
C LEU A 216 -15.04 -0.35 -7.90
N PHE A 217 -15.88 -0.37 -8.94
CA PHE A 217 -16.91 -1.39 -9.08
C PHE A 217 -16.30 -2.78 -9.24
N ALA A 218 -15.32 -2.92 -10.15
CA ALA A 218 -14.62 -4.18 -10.37
C ALA A 218 -13.88 -4.66 -9.11
N LEU A 219 -13.22 -3.76 -8.37
CA LEU A 219 -12.60 -4.04 -7.06
C LEU A 219 -13.61 -4.62 -6.07
N ASN A 220 -14.80 -4.02 -5.99
CA ASN A 220 -15.87 -4.51 -5.12
C ASN A 220 -16.43 -5.86 -5.61
N ALA A 221 -16.62 -6.03 -6.92
CA ALA A 221 -17.20 -7.22 -7.51
C ALA A 221 -16.31 -8.47 -7.35
N HIS A 222 -15.00 -8.32 -7.54
CA HIS A 222 -14.00 -9.41 -7.44
C HIS A 222 -13.40 -9.58 -6.05
N LYS A 223 -13.94 -8.92 -5.03
CA LYS A 223 -13.40 -8.98 -3.67
C LYS A 223 -13.29 -10.42 -3.15
N GLY A 224 -12.10 -10.79 -2.67
CA GLY A 224 -11.82 -12.13 -2.14
C GLY A 224 -11.54 -13.20 -3.19
N GLN A 225 -11.66 -12.90 -4.48
CA GLN A 225 -11.30 -13.83 -5.54
C GLN A 225 -9.79 -13.83 -5.80
N VAL A 226 -9.26 -15.02 -6.09
CA VAL A 226 -7.84 -15.21 -6.43
C VAL A 226 -7.71 -15.93 -7.79
N ARG A 227 -6.57 -15.72 -8.46
CA ARG A 227 -6.29 -16.42 -9.72
C ARG A 227 -6.06 -17.91 -9.49
N LYS A 228 -6.75 -18.78 -10.25
CA LYS A 228 -6.61 -20.25 -10.14
C LYS A 228 -5.18 -20.74 -10.35
N SER A 229 -4.43 -20.10 -11.26
CA SER A 229 -3.05 -20.49 -11.59
C SER A 229 -2.00 -19.91 -10.65
N GLU A 230 -2.32 -18.84 -9.89
CA GLU A 230 -1.46 -18.12 -8.96
C GLU A 230 -2.28 -17.65 -7.76
N PRO A 231 -2.56 -18.52 -6.76
CA PRO A 231 -3.48 -18.22 -5.65
C PRO A 231 -3.01 -17.08 -4.73
N ASP A 232 -1.76 -16.66 -4.81
CA ASP A 232 -1.21 -15.49 -4.11
C ASP A 232 -1.63 -14.15 -4.76
N LYS A 233 -2.07 -14.19 -6.04
CA LYS A 233 -2.53 -13.00 -6.78
C LYS A 233 -4.06 -12.82 -6.68
N PRO A 234 -4.55 -11.66 -6.23
CA PRO A 234 -5.96 -11.28 -6.35
C PRO A 234 -6.42 -11.31 -7.81
N MET A 235 -7.64 -11.81 -8.06
CA MET A 235 -8.21 -11.88 -9.42
C MET A 235 -8.30 -10.49 -10.07
N ILE A 236 -8.64 -9.48 -9.31
CA ILE A 236 -8.80 -8.09 -9.77
C ILE A 236 -7.54 -7.48 -10.42
N MET A 237 -6.36 -8.03 -10.16
CA MET A 237 -5.12 -7.57 -10.82
C MET A 237 -5.22 -7.70 -12.34
N HIS A 238 -5.93 -8.72 -12.85
CA HIS A 238 -6.14 -8.90 -14.29
C HIS A 238 -7.03 -7.80 -14.92
N PRO A 239 -8.26 -7.55 -14.46
CA PRO A 239 -9.06 -6.44 -14.98
C PRO A 239 -8.36 -5.08 -14.89
N ILE A 240 -7.64 -4.80 -13.78
CA ILE A 240 -6.87 -3.57 -13.66
C ILE A 240 -5.78 -3.50 -14.74
N SER A 241 -5.04 -4.60 -14.98
CA SER A 241 -4.02 -4.67 -16.03
C SER A 241 -4.62 -4.43 -17.42
N VAL A 242 -5.78 -5.02 -17.71
CA VAL A 242 -6.48 -4.83 -19.00
C VAL A 242 -6.88 -3.37 -19.21
N GLY A 243 -7.48 -2.73 -18.20
CA GLY A 243 -7.80 -1.30 -18.26
C GLY A 243 -6.56 -0.41 -18.45
N MET A 244 -5.46 -0.70 -17.74
CA MET A 244 -4.19 0.02 -17.90
C MET A 244 -3.55 -0.16 -19.28
N ILE A 245 -3.65 -1.35 -19.89
CA ILE A 245 -3.21 -1.58 -21.27
C ILE A 245 -3.99 -0.66 -22.22
N LEU A 246 -5.31 -0.59 -22.08
CA LEU A 246 -6.14 0.30 -22.91
C LEU A 246 -5.81 1.77 -22.71
N GLU A 247 -5.52 2.19 -21.48
CA GLU A 247 -5.10 3.55 -21.16
C GLU A 247 -3.72 3.89 -21.75
N GLU A 248 -2.77 2.94 -21.70
CA GLU A 248 -1.43 3.07 -22.31
C GLU A 248 -1.50 3.34 -23.83
N TYR A 249 -2.52 2.81 -24.51
CA TYR A 249 -2.76 3.06 -25.95
C TYR A 249 -3.73 4.19 -26.23
N GLY A 250 -4.07 5.01 -25.24
CA GLY A 250 -4.89 6.22 -25.43
C GLY A 250 -6.32 5.93 -25.86
N CYS A 251 -6.89 4.80 -25.44
CA CYS A 251 -8.30 4.47 -25.71
C CYS A 251 -9.25 5.45 -25.02
N GLU A 252 -10.48 5.58 -25.56
CA GLU A 252 -11.53 6.38 -24.89
C GLU A 252 -11.86 5.85 -23.50
N ASP A 253 -12.25 6.73 -22.58
CA ASP A 253 -12.61 6.38 -21.19
C ASP A 253 -13.64 5.26 -21.10
N SER A 254 -14.62 5.22 -22.02
CA SER A 254 -15.62 4.13 -22.10
C SER A 254 -15.02 2.76 -22.45
N VAL A 255 -13.93 2.73 -23.25
CA VAL A 255 -13.22 1.48 -23.61
C VAL A 255 -12.36 1.03 -22.45
N ILE A 256 -11.68 1.98 -21.79
CA ILE A 256 -10.88 1.72 -20.58
C ILE A 256 -11.78 1.19 -19.45
N ALA A 257 -12.93 1.84 -19.23
CA ALA A 257 -13.93 1.40 -18.26
C ALA A 257 -14.42 -0.03 -18.54
N ALA A 258 -14.68 -0.35 -19.80
CA ALA A 258 -15.04 -1.72 -20.19
C ALA A 258 -13.89 -2.72 -19.94
N GLY A 259 -12.64 -2.31 -20.07
CA GLY A 259 -11.47 -3.11 -19.72
C GLY A 259 -11.44 -3.47 -18.24
N TYR A 260 -11.78 -2.53 -17.33
CA TYR A 260 -11.91 -2.84 -15.89
C TYR A 260 -13.09 -3.75 -15.58
N LEU A 261 -14.15 -3.73 -16.37
CA LEU A 261 -15.43 -4.43 -16.12
C LEU A 261 -15.59 -5.75 -16.88
N HIS A 262 -14.68 -6.11 -17.81
CA HIS A 262 -14.90 -7.17 -18.79
C HIS A 262 -15.20 -8.56 -18.17
N ASP A 263 -14.55 -8.90 -17.05
CA ASP A 263 -14.73 -10.18 -16.36
C ASP A 263 -15.85 -10.13 -15.29
N VAL A 264 -16.40 -8.95 -14.96
CA VAL A 264 -17.38 -8.81 -13.87
C VAL A 264 -18.62 -9.68 -14.12
N VAL A 265 -19.15 -9.66 -15.35
CA VAL A 265 -20.36 -10.43 -15.72
C VAL A 265 -20.07 -11.93 -15.77
N GLU A 266 -18.85 -12.31 -16.12
CA GLU A 266 -18.48 -13.74 -16.24
C GLU A 266 -18.16 -14.39 -14.90
N ASP A 267 -17.52 -13.68 -14.01
CA ASP A 267 -16.87 -14.23 -12.81
C ASP A 267 -17.48 -13.76 -11.48
N THR A 268 -18.55 -12.93 -11.55
CA THR A 268 -19.21 -12.43 -10.34
C THR A 268 -20.73 -12.60 -10.40
N LYS A 269 -21.43 -12.13 -9.37
CA LYS A 269 -22.91 -12.15 -9.30
C LYS A 269 -23.59 -11.08 -10.16
N TYR A 270 -22.87 -10.11 -10.68
CA TYR A 270 -23.43 -9.00 -11.43
C TYR A 270 -23.75 -9.39 -12.86
N THR A 271 -24.85 -8.85 -13.37
CA THR A 271 -25.36 -9.09 -14.71
C THR A 271 -25.01 -7.95 -15.66
N ILE A 272 -25.21 -8.17 -16.97
CA ILE A 272 -25.05 -7.09 -17.96
C ILE A 272 -26.06 -5.93 -17.74
N ASP A 273 -27.23 -6.21 -17.20
CA ASP A 273 -28.21 -5.18 -16.86
C ASP A 273 -27.73 -4.32 -15.67
N ASP A 274 -27.02 -4.90 -14.71
CA ASP A 274 -26.36 -4.14 -13.65
C ASP A 274 -25.30 -3.20 -14.22
N ILE A 275 -24.45 -3.70 -15.14
CA ILE A 275 -23.45 -2.85 -15.81
C ILE A 275 -24.14 -1.73 -16.62
N LYS A 276 -25.22 -2.04 -17.32
CA LYS A 276 -26.00 -1.06 -18.09
C LYS A 276 -26.63 0.01 -17.20
N LYS A 277 -27.15 -0.38 -16.05
CA LYS A 277 -27.74 0.52 -15.05
C LYS A 277 -26.71 1.46 -14.44
N GLU A 278 -25.52 0.96 -14.10
CA GLU A 278 -24.49 1.72 -13.42
C GLU A 278 -23.63 2.58 -14.36
N PHE A 279 -23.31 2.07 -15.56
CA PHE A 279 -22.32 2.66 -16.48
C PHE A 279 -22.88 3.04 -17.86
N GLY A 280 -24.16 2.75 -18.10
CA GLY A 280 -24.84 3.08 -19.34
C GLY A 280 -24.66 2.04 -20.46
N LYS A 281 -25.51 2.19 -21.50
CA LYS A 281 -25.62 1.23 -22.62
C LYS A 281 -24.29 1.03 -23.36
N LYS A 282 -23.54 2.13 -23.62
CA LYS A 282 -22.30 2.09 -24.40
C LYS A 282 -21.24 1.18 -23.74
N ILE A 283 -21.03 1.30 -22.43
CA ILE A 283 -20.05 0.49 -21.69
C ILE A 283 -20.53 -0.96 -21.59
N ALA A 284 -21.82 -1.19 -21.30
CA ALA A 284 -22.40 -2.53 -21.28
C ALA A 284 -22.22 -3.29 -22.61
N GLU A 285 -22.39 -2.62 -23.74
CA GLU A 285 -22.15 -3.23 -25.06
C GLU A 285 -20.66 -3.56 -25.31
N LEU A 286 -19.75 -2.78 -24.77
CA LEU A 286 -18.30 -3.06 -24.87
C LEU A 286 -17.93 -4.26 -24.00
N VAL A 287 -18.45 -4.35 -22.76
CA VAL A 287 -18.25 -5.48 -21.85
C VAL A 287 -18.81 -6.76 -22.47
N MET A 288 -20.06 -6.72 -22.97
CA MET A 288 -20.71 -7.88 -23.60
C MET A 288 -19.96 -8.39 -24.85
N ALA A 289 -19.24 -7.51 -25.54
CA ALA A 289 -18.43 -7.92 -26.70
C ALA A 289 -17.23 -8.77 -26.30
N ALA A 290 -16.66 -8.52 -25.12
CA ALA A 290 -15.53 -9.28 -24.57
C ALA A 290 -15.95 -10.58 -23.89
N SER A 291 -17.21 -10.69 -23.44
CA SER A 291 -17.75 -11.87 -22.75
C SER A 291 -18.10 -13.02 -23.71
N GLU A 292 -17.89 -14.26 -23.26
CA GLU A 292 -18.32 -15.47 -23.97
C GLU A 292 -19.86 -15.61 -23.95
N SER A 293 -20.43 -16.11 -25.04
CA SER A 293 -21.88 -16.12 -25.23
C SER A 293 -22.61 -17.18 -24.39
N ASP A 294 -22.12 -18.40 -24.33
CA ASP A 294 -22.77 -19.50 -23.62
C ASP A 294 -21.75 -20.48 -23.03
N LYS A 295 -21.68 -20.51 -21.69
CA LYS A 295 -20.74 -21.41 -20.97
C LYS A 295 -21.18 -22.88 -21.00
N SER A 296 -22.41 -23.20 -21.43
CA SER A 296 -22.92 -24.58 -21.54
C SER A 296 -22.37 -25.33 -22.75
N LEU A 297 -21.95 -24.60 -23.80
CA LEU A 297 -21.40 -25.17 -25.00
C LEU A 297 -19.99 -25.74 -24.80
N PRO A 298 -19.60 -26.79 -25.61
CA PRO A 298 -18.24 -27.32 -25.63
C PRO A 298 -17.20 -26.20 -25.89
N TRP A 299 -16.00 -26.35 -25.34
CA TRP A 299 -14.94 -25.36 -25.47
C TRP A 299 -14.63 -24.94 -26.92
N GLU A 300 -14.59 -25.92 -27.83
CA GLU A 300 -14.28 -25.70 -29.24
C GLU A 300 -15.35 -24.86 -29.94
N GLU A 301 -16.63 -25.09 -29.62
CA GLU A 301 -17.75 -24.34 -30.19
C GLU A 301 -17.75 -22.91 -29.68
N ARG A 302 -17.62 -22.72 -28.38
CA ARG A 302 -17.50 -21.37 -27.78
C ARG A 302 -16.37 -20.56 -28.39
N LYS A 303 -15.19 -21.17 -28.58
CA LYS A 303 -14.03 -20.48 -29.16
C LYS A 303 -14.22 -20.17 -30.64
N LYS A 304 -14.86 -21.06 -31.42
CA LYS A 304 -15.25 -20.75 -32.80
C LYS A 304 -16.23 -19.59 -32.89
N GLU A 305 -17.27 -19.56 -32.07
CA GLU A 305 -18.22 -18.44 -32.02
C GLU A 305 -17.51 -17.13 -31.66
N THR A 306 -16.64 -17.14 -30.66
CA THR A 306 -15.88 -15.96 -30.24
C THR A 306 -15.00 -15.43 -31.41
N ILE A 307 -14.31 -16.32 -32.14
CA ILE A 307 -13.46 -15.97 -33.29
C ILE A 307 -14.31 -15.32 -34.40
N GLU A 308 -15.43 -15.92 -34.80
CA GLU A 308 -16.28 -15.39 -35.88
C GLU A 308 -16.97 -14.07 -35.48
N LYS A 309 -17.51 -14.00 -34.25
CA LYS A 309 -18.09 -12.78 -33.70
C LYS A 309 -17.09 -11.63 -33.71
N THR A 310 -15.86 -11.87 -33.26
CA THR A 310 -14.82 -10.85 -33.14
C THR A 310 -14.45 -10.24 -34.50
N LYS A 311 -14.49 -11.03 -35.56
CA LYS A 311 -14.11 -10.60 -36.92
C LYS A 311 -14.93 -9.39 -37.39
N THR A 312 -16.22 -9.33 -37.06
CA THR A 312 -17.15 -8.29 -37.50
C THR A 312 -17.38 -7.16 -36.48
N LEU A 313 -16.75 -7.22 -35.31
CA LEU A 313 -16.90 -6.21 -34.29
C LEU A 313 -16.28 -4.87 -34.70
N PRO A 314 -16.86 -3.74 -34.27
CA PRO A 314 -16.21 -2.41 -34.38
C PRO A 314 -14.88 -2.39 -33.61
N LEU A 315 -13.92 -1.57 -34.10
CA LEU A 315 -12.56 -1.46 -33.55
C LEU A 315 -12.51 -1.27 -32.04
N LYS A 316 -13.39 -0.41 -31.47
CA LYS A 316 -13.46 -0.15 -30.02
C LYS A 316 -13.75 -1.42 -29.20
N LYS A 317 -14.61 -2.30 -29.69
CA LYS A 317 -14.92 -3.60 -29.10
C LYS A 317 -13.74 -4.56 -29.23
N LYS A 318 -13.05 -4.54 -30.38
CA LYS A 318 -11.83 -5.33 -30.62
C LYS A 318 -10.70 -4.95 -29.66
N PHE A 319 -10.58 -3.66 -29.28
CA PHE A 319 -9.55 -3.22 -28.34
C PHE A 319 -9.70 -3.85 -26.95
N VAL A 320 -10.91 -3.96 -26.42
CA VAL A 320 -11.14 -4.62 -25.10
C VAL A 320 -10.68 -6.08 -25.16
N ILE A 321 -11.10 -6.82 -26.19
CA ILE A 321 -10.70 -8.21 -26.37
C ILE A 321 -9.18 -8.33 -26.57
N CYS A 322 -8.59 -7.43 -27.35
CA CYS A 322 -7.17 -7.39 -27.59
C CYS A 322 -6.36 -7.23 -26.30
N ALA A 323 -6.73 -6.26 -25.47
CA ALA A 323 -6.06 -5.99 -24.19
C ALA A 323 -6.15 -7.17 -23.22
N ASP A 324 -7.31 -7.85 -23.13
CA ASP A 324 -7.47 -9.08 -22.37
C ASP A 324 -6.51 -10.17 -22.89
N LYS A 325 -6.47 -10.39 -24.21
CA LYS A 325 -5.60 -11.43 -24.78
C LYS A 325 -4.12 -11.10 -24.61
N ILE A 326 -3.73 -9.83 -24.70
CA ILE A 326 -2.36 -9.37 -24.37
C ILE A 326 -2.02 -9.76 -22.94
N ASN A 327 -2.83 -9.37 -21.95
CA ASN A 327 -2.53 -9.66 -20.55
C ASN A 327 -2.44 -11.17 -20.30
N ASN A 328 -3.37 -11.95 -20.82
CA ASN A 328 -3.38 -13.41 -20.68
C ASN A 328 -2.14 -14.07 -21.29
N LEU A 329 -1.74 -13.68 -22.51
CA LEU A 329 -0.56 -14.22 -23.19
C LEU A 329 0.74 -13.80 -22.50
N GLU A 330 0.82 -12.56 -22.08
CA GLU A 330 1.99 -12.06 -21.35
C GLU A 330 2.17 -12.74 -20.00
N ASP A 331 1.09 -13.00 -19.24
CA ASP A 331 1.14 -13.78 -18.00
C ASP A 331 1.56 -15.23 -18.28
N LEU A 332 1.03 -15.83 -19.34
CA LEU A 332 1.38 -17.20 -19.75
C LEU A 332 2.85 -17.30 -20.20
N GLY A 333 3.30 -16.35 -21.00
CA GLY A 333 4.70 -16.25 -21.44
C GLY A 333 5.66 -16.12 -20.27
N ASN A 334 5.33 -15.29 -19.29
CA ASN A 334 6.11 -15.16 -18.05
C ASN A 334 6.14 -16.46 -17.25
N LYS A 335 4.99 -17.14 -17.12
CA LYS A 335 4.92 -18.44 -16.43
C LYS A 335 5.86 -19.46 -17.09
N PHE A 336 5.84 -19.57 -18.41
CA PHE A 336 6.68 -20.51 -19.16
C PHE A 336 8.16 -20.13 -19.11
N ALA A 337 8.50 -18.85 -19.14
CA ALA A 337 9.88 -18.40 -19.04
C ALA A 337 10.49 -18.67 -17.64
N LYS A 338 9.66 -18.70 -16.58
CA LYS A 338 10.10 -19.06 -15.21
C LYS A 338 10.23 -20.58 -15.00
N SER A 339 9.53 -21.38 -15.79
CA SER A 339 9.50 -22.84 -15.68
C SER A 339 10.43 -23.50 -16.70
N SER A 340 11.00 -24.64 -16.33
CA SER A 340 11.72 -25.49 -17.27
C SER A 340 10.80 -26.29 -18.19
N LYS A 341 9.50 -26.32 -17.89
CA LYS A 341 8.47 -27.03 -18.67
C LYS A 341 7.33 -26.08 -19.01
N ARG A 342 6.82 -26.20 -20.24
CA ARG A 342 5.61 -25.53 -20.70
C ARG A 342 4.43 -26.34 -20.21
N ASP A 343 3.76 -25.88 -19.17
CA ASP A 343 2.67 -26.61 -18.51
C ASP A 343 1.32 -25.96 -18.82
N PHE A 344 0.50 -26.64 -19.59
CA PHE A 344 -0.87 -26.27 -19.93
C PHE A 344 -1.93 -27.03 -19.10
N SER A 345 -1.54 -27.76 -18.05
CA SER A 345 -2.46 -28.56 -17.22
C SER A 345 -3.59 -27.75 -16.56
N ASN A 346 -3.38 -26.46 -16.34
CA ASN A 346 -4.40 -25.55 -15.76
C ASN A 346 -5.41 -25.04 -16.79
N PHE A 347 -5.27 -25.42 -18.07
CA PHE A 347 -6.21 -25.07 -19.13
C PHE A 347 -7.12 -26.24 -19.47
N ASN A 348 -8.32 -25.96 -19.95
CA ASN A 348 -9.24 -26.98 -20.38
C ASN A 348 -8.77 -27.77 -21.64
N ARG A 349 -7.72 -27.28 -22.32
CA ARG A 349 -7.14 -27.88 -23.54
C ARG A 349 -5.63 -27.67 -23.57
N GLY A 350 -4.96 -28.56 -24.31
CA GLY A 350 -3.50 -28.56 -24.47
C GLY A 350 -2.95 -27.41 -25.34
N GLU A 351 -1.63 -27.43 -25.53
CA GLU A 351 -0.89 -26.40 -26.24
C GLU A 351 -1.41 -26.13 -27.66
N GLU A 352 -1.67 -27.19 -28.44
CA GLU A 352 -2.11 -27.04 -29.83
C GLU A 352 -3.44 -26.33 -29.97
N GLN A 353 -4.41 -26.67 -29.12
CA GLN A 353 -5.73 -26.03 -29.12
C GLN A 353 -5.65 -24.58 -28.61
N GLN A 354 -4.80 -24.30 -27.61
CA GLN A 354 -4.55 -22.92 -27.16
C GLN A 354 -3.89 -22.11 -28.27
N LYS A 355 -2.86 -22.63 -28.94
CA LYS A 355 -2.22 -22.00 -30.11
C LYS A 355 -3.21 -21.71 -31.24
N TRP A 356 -4.07 -22.71 -31.54
CA TRP A 356 -5.13 -22.55 -32.53
C TRP A 356 -6.06 -21.38 -32.16
N TYR A 357 -6.54 -21.35 -30.95
CA TYR A 357 -7.44 -20.28 -30.47
C TYR A 357 -6.80 -18.90 -30.55
N TYR A 358 -5.66 -18.71 -29.89
CA TYR A 358 -4.99 -17.39 -29.86
C TYR A 358 -4.54 -16.91 -31.25
N THR A 359 -4.14 -17.82 -32.13
CA THR A 359 -3.78 -17.46 -33.51
C THR A 359 -5.00 -16.98 -34.31
N ASN A 360 -6.14 -17.64 -34.18
CA ASN A 360 -7.34 -17.28 -34.93
C ASN A 360 -8.04 -16.04 -34.35
N ILE A 361 -8.05 -15.87 -33.01
CA ILE A 361 -8.59 -14.63 -32.40
C ILE A 361 -7.74 -13.42 -32.82
N TYR A 362 -6.41 -13.54 -32.89
CA TYR A 362 -5.54 -12.51 -33.43
C TYR A 362 -5.91 -12.14 -34.87
N LYS A 363 -6.09 -13.14 -35.76
CA LYS A 363 -6.52 -12.91 -37.15
C LYS A 363 -7.87 -12.18 -37.24
N SER A 364 -8.82 -12.53 -36.38
CA SER A 364 -10.13 -11.88 -36.33
C SER A 364 -10.05 -10.44 -35.83
N LEU A 365 -9.20 -10.17 -34.82
CA LEU A 365 -8.99 -8.83 -34.29
C LEU A 365 -8.44 -7.86 -35.34
N ILE A 366 -7.48 -8.33 -36.17
CA ILE A 366 -6.86 -7.49 -37.21
C ILE A 366 -7.64 -7.50 -38.55
N TYR A 367 -8.73 -8.26 -38.64
CA TYR A 367 -9.51 -8.34 -39.87
C TYR A 367 -10.21 -6.99 -40.16
N GLY A 368 -9.92 -6.41 -41.33
CA GLY A 368 -10.44 -5.11 -41.73
C GLY A 368 -9.79 -3.90 -41.03
N GLU A 369 -8.74 -4.12 -40.22
CA GLU A 369 -8.08 -3.08 -39.45
C GLU A 369 -6.62 -2.88 -39.87
N ASP A 370 -6.03 -1.71 -39.49
CA ASP A 370 -4.58 -1.49 -39.70
C ASP A 370 -3.77 -2.37 -38.72
N LYS A 371 -3.07 -3.34 -39.28
CA LYS A 371 -2.19 -4.27 -38.56
C LYS A 371 -1.02 -3.59 -37.86
N LYS A 372 -0.69 -2.32 -38.23
CA LYS A 372 0.41 -1.55 -37.62
C LYS A 372 -0.02 -0.82 -36.36
N LEU A 373 -1.29 -0.90 -35.94
CA LEU A 373 -1.71 -0.35 -34.66
C LEU A 373 -0.87 -0.95 -33.51
N PRO A 374 -0.26 -0.14 -32.66
CA PRO A 374 0.71 -0.60 -31.65
C PRO A 374 0.15 -1.68 -30.73
N ILE A 375 -1.14 -1.65 -30.43
CA ILE A 375 -1.80 -2.67 -29.59
C ILE A 375 -1.84 -4.04 -30.29
N PHE A 376 -2.02 -4.09 -31.62
CA PHE A 376 -2.01 -5.33 -32.39
C PHE A 376 -0.59 -5.88 -32.57
N ILE A 377 0.42 -5.01 -32.69
CA ILE A 377 1.83 -5.41 -32.68
C ILE A 377 2.16 -6.08 -31.34
N ARG A 378 1.79 -5.46 -30.20
CA ARG A 378 2.01 -6.03 -28.87
C ARG A 378 1.31 -7.39 -28.69
N LEU A 379 0.07 -7.53 -29.19
CA LEU A 379 -0.63 -8.81 -29.18
C LEU A 379 0.13 -9.87 -29.99
N LYS A 380 0.65 -9.51 -31.15
CA LYS A 380 1.45 -10.44 -31.97
C LYS A 380 2.73 -10.86 -31.28
N ASP A 381 3.43 -9.91 -30.67
CA ASP A 381 4.65 -10.19 -29.90
C ASP A 381 4.38 -11.10 -28.70
N ALA A 382 3.28 -10.85 -27.98
CA ALA A 382 2.85 -11.70 -26.88
C ALA A 382 2.49 -13.13 -27.36
N LEU A 383 1.79 -13.25 -28.51
CA LEU A 383 1.45 -14.53 -29.13
C LEU A 383 2.73 -15.30 -29.53
N ASP A 384 3.67 -14.63 -30.18
CA ASP A 384 4.92 -15.22 -30.63
C ASP A 384 5.80 -15.64 -29.45
N SER A 385 5.84 -14.85 -28.40
CA SER A 385 6.59 -15.20 -27.16
C SER A 385 6.12 -16.49 -26.51
N VAL A 386 4.83 -16.80 -26.64
CA VAL A 386 4.24 -18.04 -26.10
C VAL A 386 4.39 -19.21 -27.06
N PHE A 387 3.97 -19.08 -28.31
CA PHE A 387 3.81 -20.22 -29.23
C PHE A 387 4.87 -20.36 -30.30
N SER A 388 5.71 -19.35 -30.48
CA SER A 388 6.80 -19.34 -31.47
C SER A 388 7.99 -18.52 -30.95
N PRO A 389 8.49 -18.85 -29.72
CA PRO A 389 9.56 -18.06 -29.13
C PRO A 389 10.78 -18.06 -30.06
N LYS A 390 11.15 -16.86 -30.53
CA LYS A 390 12.42 -16.67 -31.19
C LYS A 390 13.52 -16.83 -30.16
N GLU A 391 14.66 -17.39 -30.53
CA GLU A 391 15.86 -17.26 -29.74
C GLU A 391 16.12 -15.78 -29.51
N ASP A 392 16.13 -15.37 -28.23
CA ASP A 392 16.25 -13.96 -27.85
C ASP A 392 17.59 -13.40 -28.31
N SER A 393 17.58 -12.62 -29.41
CA SER A 393 18.79 -12.09 -30.06
C SER A 393 19.65 -11.26 -29.12
N TYR A 394 19.06 -10.60 -28.12
CA TYR A 394 19.80 -9.80 -27.15
C TYR A 394 20.62 -10.65 -26.15
N LEU A 395 20.35 -11.96 -26.04
CA LEU A 395 21.18 -12.88 -25.27
C LEU A 395 22.34 -13.46 -26.09
N LYS A 396 22.31 -13.32 -27.41
CA LYS A 396 23.38 -13.80 -28.29
C LYS A 396 24.66 -13.00 -28.14
N ASP A 397 24.55 -11.73 -27.76
CA ASP A 397 25.71 -10.82 -27.61
C ASP A 397 26.26 -10.78 -26.17
N THR A 398 25.91 -11.74 -25.32
CA THR A 398 26.41 -11.82 -23.94
C THR A 398 27.55 -12.81 -23.85
N ILE A 399 28.43 -12.63 -22.85
CA ILE A 399 29.54 -13.57 -22.53
C ILE A 399 29.07 -15.00 -22.16
N PHE A 400 27.74 -15.21 -22.14
CA PHE A 400 27.10 -16.49 -21.81
C PHE A 400 26.65 -17.30 -23.03
N ASN A 401 26.92 -16.82 -24.25
CA ASN A 401 26.43 -17.44 -25.49
C ASN A 401 26.80 -18.92 -25.63
N ASP A 402 27.95 -19.34 -25.13
CA ASP A 402 28.43 -20.73 -25.23
C ASP A 402 27.94 -21.63 -24.10
N ASN A 403 27.15 -21.10 -23.15
CA ASN A 403 26.72 -21.84 -21.97
C ASN A 403 25.19 -21.90 -21.83
N LYS A 404 24.57 -22.91 -22.42
CA LYS A 404 23.10 -23.14 -22.37
C LYS A 404 22.52 -23.08 -20.96
N LYS A 405 23.27 -23.50 -19.93
CA LYS A 405 22.84 -23.47 -18.53
C LYS A 405 22.62 -22.03 -18.02
N TYR A 406 23.51 -21.09 -18.36
CA TYR A 406 23.37 -19.68 -17.98
C TYR A 406 22.30 -18.98 -18.81
N TYR A 407 22.20 -19.32 -20.09
CA TYR A 407 21.15 -18.80 -20.97
C TYR A 407 19.76 -19.04 -20.39
N GLU A 408 19.42 -20.26 -20.03
CA GLU A 408 18.13 -20.61 -19.46
C GLU A 408 17.87 -19.93 -18.08
N LYS A 409 18.91 -19.78 -17.28
CA LYS A 409 18.81 -19.05 -16.00
C LYS A 409 18.56 -17.55 -16.22
N LEU A 410 19.31 -16.92 -17.13
CA LEU A 410 19.15 -15.51 -17.47
C LEU A 410 17.78 -15.22 -18.09
N LYS A 411 17.27 -16.10 -18.94
CA LYS A 411 15.93 -15.99 -19.49
C LYS A 411 14.86 -15.99 -18.39
N ARG A 412 14.99 -16.86 -17.38
CA ARG A 412 14.09 -16.87 -16.21
C ARG A 412 14.17 -15.57 -15.41
N LEU A 413 15.38 -15.09 -15.14
CA LEU A 413 15.58 -13.82 -14.42
C LEU A 413 14.96 -12.64 -15.17
N HIS A 414 15.10 -12.61 -16.51
CA HIS A 414 14.54 -11.57 -17.33
C HIS A 414 12.99 -11.57 -17.28
N ALA A 415 12.38 -12.74 -17.36
CA ALA A 415 10.93 -12.88 -17.21
C ALA A 415 10.42 -12.44 -15.83
N GLN A 416 11.14 -12.76 -14.75
CA GLN A 416 10.83 -12.27 -13.41
C GLN A 416 10.92 -10.75 -13.32
N LYS A 417 11.93 -10.16 -13.95
CA LYS A 417 12.10 -8.69 -14.00
C LYS A 417 10.92 -8.00 -14.73
N ILE A 418 10.47 -8.55 -15.87
CA ILE A 418 9.29 -8.05 -16.59
C ILE A 418 8.04 -8.13 -15.71
N GLU A 419 7.87 -9.21 -14.96
CA GLU A 419 6.75 -9.31 -14.00
C GLU A 419 6.82 -8.23 -12.92
N LEU A 420 8.01 -7.98 -12.36
CA LEU A 420 8.18 -6.92 -11.36
C LEU A 420 7.84 -5.53 -11.93
N GLN A 421 8.20 -5.25 -13.18
CA GLN A 421 7.84 -4.00 -13.86
C GLN A 421 6.32 -3.81 -13.98
N ARG A 422 5.57 -4.90 -14.22
CA ARG A 422 4.10 -4.87 -14.26
C ARG A 422 3.50 -4.67 -12.88
N LEU A 423 3.99 -5.42 -11.90
CA LEU A 423 3.53 -5.30 -10.51
C LEU A 423 3.76 -3.88 -9.96
N LYS A 424 4.91 -3.27 -10.29
CA LYS A 424 5.22 -1.88 -9.95
C LYS A 424 4.19 -0.89 -10.51
N LYS A 425 3.71 -1.10 -11.75
CA LYS A 425 2.67 -0.24 -12.35
C LYS A 425 1.33 -0.39 -11.63
N LEU A 426 1.00 -1.60 -11.17
CA LEU A 426 -0.28 -1.88 -10.47
C LEU A 426 -0.34 -1.26 -9.08
N ALA A 427 0.75 -1.32 -8.31
CA ALA A 427 0.87 -0.68 -7.00
C ALA A 427 2.35 -0.40 -6.70
N PRO A 428 2.80 0.86 -6.82
CA PRO A 428 4.16 1.23 -6.43
C PRO A 428 4.35 1.01 -4.92
N LEU A 429 5.58 0.69 -4.52
CA LEU A 429 5.93 0.60 -3.11
C LEU A 429 5.95 2.01 -2.49
N SER A 430 5.61 2.10 -1.21
CA SER A 430 5.62 3.36 -0.45
C SER A 430 7.03 3.89 -0.15
N LYS A 431 8.03 3.02 -0.22
CA LYS A 431 9.46 3.34 -0.10
C LYS A 431 10.28 2.51 -1.08
N PRO A 432 11.53 2.91 -1.40
CA PRO A 432 12.45 2.09 -2.17
C PRO A 432 12.64 0.69 -1.57
N TYR A 433 12.84 -0.31 -2.43
CA TYR A 433 13.21 -1.65 -1.98
C TYR A 433 14.70 -1.68 -1.63
N CYS A 434 15.03 -1.87 -0.36
CA CYS A 434 16.38 -1.77 0.18
C CYS A 434 17.01 -3.16 0.35
N ILE A 435 18.20 -3.36 -0.26
CA ILE A 435 18.94 -4.62 -0.28
C ILE A 435 20.33 -4.38 0.33
N GLU A 436 20.58 -4.93 1.52
CA GLU A 436 21.93 -4.88 2.13
C GLU A 436 22.73 -6.13 1.79
N PHE A 437 23.99 -5.92 1.44
CA PHE A 437 25.00 -6.97 1.28
C PHE A 437 25.97 -6.95 2.43
N SER A 438 26.18 -8.10 3.07
CA SER A 438 27.16 -8.30 4.12
C SER A 438 27.88 -9.65 3.94
N GLY A 439 28.86 -9.91 4.80
CA GLY A 439 29.56 -11.20 4.85
C GLY A 439 31.03 -11.10 4.60
N THR A 440 31.65 -12.27 4.52
CA THR A 440 33.13 -12.47 4.47
C THR A 440 33.77 -11.71 3.30
N PRO A 441 34.97 -11.14 3.45
CA PRO A 441 35.70 -10.57 2.33
C PRO A 441 35.92 -11.56 1.18
N ARG A 442 36.06 -11.05 -0.05
CA ARG A 442 36.34 -11.83 -1.27
C ARG A 442 35.34 -12.91 -1.64
N THR A 443 34.08 -12.79 -1.21
CA THR A 443 33.00 -13.69 -1.59
C THR A 443 32.25 -13.24 -2.86
N GLY A 444 32.67 -12.13 -3.49
CA GLY A 444 32.08 -11.61 -4.72
C GLY A 444 30.94 -10.61 -4.51
N LYS A 445 30.79 -10.01 -3.31
CA LYS A 445 29.73 -9.03 -3.00
C LYS A 445 29.68 -7.88 -4.00
N THR A 446 30.75 -7.09 -4.09
CA THR A 446 30.82 -5.89 -4.94
C THR A 446 30.53 -6.20 -6.41
N THR A 447 31.04 -7.33 -6.92
CA THR A 447 30.70 -7.77 -8.29
C THR A 447 29.24 -8.11 -8.45
N THR A 448 28.64 -8.78 -7.45
CA THR A 448 27.21 -9.11 -7.47
C THR A 448 26.36 -7.84 -7.37
N ILE A 449 26.72 -6.88 -6.53
CA ILE A 449 26.08 -5.57 -6.41
C ILE A 449 26.06 -4.85 -7.75
N ASN A 450 27.20 -4.73 -8.43
CA ASN A 450 27.30 -4.07 -9.73
C ASN A 450 26.46 -4.79 -10.81
N ASN A 451 26.51 -6.12 -10.85
CA ASN A 451 25.68 -6.90 -11.77
C ASN A 451 24.18 -6.70 -11.55
N LEU A 452 23.73 -6.65 -10.29
CA LEU A 452 22.34 -6.38 -9.95
C LEU A 452 21.94 -4.95 -10.27
N TYR A 453 22.78 -3.98 -9.98
CA TYR A 453 22.55 -2.58 -10.32
C TYR A 453 22.30 -2.42 -11.83
N ASP A 454 23.20 -2.95 -12.65
CA ASP A 454 23.05 -2.90 -14.11
C ASP A 454 21.80 -3.66 -14.59
N PHE A 455 21.54 -4.81 -13.99
CA PHE A 455 20.37 -5.62 -14.33
C PHE A 455 19.05 -4.90 -14.06
N PHE A 456 18.92 -4.25 -12.92
CA PHE A 456 17.70 -3.50 -12.58
C PHE A 456 17.61 -2.18 -13.36
N LYS A 457 18.71 -1.45 -13.50
CA LYS A 457 18.77 -0.18 -14.27
C LYS A 457 18.40 -0.39 -15.75
N LYS A 458 18.97 -1.41 -16.40
CA LYS A 458 18.57 -1.83 -17.74
C LYS A 458 17.12 -2.32 -17.83
N GLY A 459 16.57 -2.74 -16.71
CA GLY A 459 15.16 -3.09 -16.54
C GLY A 459 14.23 -1.89 -16.30
N GLY A 460 14.71 -0.65 -16.35
CA GLY A 460 13.89 0.55 -16.16
C GLY A 460 13.52 0.83 -14.69
N PHE A 461 14.25 0.24 -13.73
CA PHE A 461 14.13 0.62 -12.32
C PHE A 461 15.11 1.75 -11.99
N LYS A 462 14.63 2.76 -11.26
CA LYS A 462 15.48 3.82 -10.70
C LYS A 462 16.30 3.24 -9.55
N THR A 463 17.50 2.76 -9.87
CA THR A 463 18.37 2.03 -8.93
C THR A 463 19.57 2.89 -8.53
N THR A 464 19.99 2.80 -7.27
CA THR A 464 21.23 3.39 -6.76
C THR A 464 22.03 2.39 -5.92
N ILE A 465 23.33 2.64 -5.76
CA ILE A 465 24.20 1.91 -4.84
C ILE A 465 24.64 2.87 -3.75
N ILE A 466 24.60 2.42 -2.49
CA ILE A 466 25.30 3.01 -1.36
C ILE A 466 26.56 2.18 -1.17
N GLU A 467 27.71 2.81 -1.38
CA GLU A 467 29.02 2.15 -1.26
C GLU A 467 29.38 1.87 0.20
N GLU A 468 30.30 0.95 0.44
CA GLU A 468 30.82 0.69 1.79
C GLU A 468 31.36 1.97 2.42
N PHE A 469 30.76 2.42 3.52
CA PHE A 469 31.05 3.68 4.20
C PHE A 469 32.55 3.85 4.48
N THR A 470 33.24 2.79 4.92
CA THR A 470 34.66 2.82 5.27
C THR A 470 35.61 2.99 4.08
N THR A 471 35.12 2.87 2.85
CA THR A 471 35.86 3.13 1.62
C THR A 471 35.68 4.54 1.09
N SER A 472 34.66 5.24 1.56
CA SER A 472 34.28 6.56 1.11
C SER A 472 35.34 7.63 1.37
N LYS A 473 35.31 8.70 0.56
CA LYS A 473 36.19 9.86 0.78
C LYS A 473 35.85 10.56 2.09
N TYR A 474 34.55 10.70 2.41
CA TYR A 474 34.10 11.28 3.68
C TYR A 474 34.64 10.52 4.89
N TYR A 475 34.59 9.19 4.88
CA TYR A 475 35.16 8.38 5.96
C TYR A 475 36.67 8.67 6.14
N LYS A 476 37.43 8.66 5.05
CA LYS A 476 38.89 8.80 5.10
C LYS A 476 39.34 10.20 5.56
N GLU A 477 38.71 11.24 5.06
CA GLU A 477 39.15 12.63 5.23
C GLU A 477 38.48 13.34 6.41
N VAL A 478 37.25 12.98 6.77
CA VAL A 478 36.44 13.71 7.76
C VAL A 478 36.10 12.87 8.98
N PHE A 479 35.68 11.61 8.77
CA PHE A 479 35.19 10.78 9.87
C PHE A 479 36.32 10.10 10.64
N LYS A 480 37.20 9.36 9.95
CA LYS A 480 38.29 8.61 10.55
C LYS A 480 39.20 9.46 11.45
N PRO A 481 39.60 10.71 11.10
CA PRO A 481 40.46 11.54 11.94
C PRO A 481 39.85 11.94 13.29
N LYS A 482 38.52 11.76 13.49
CA LYS A 482 37.87 12.04 14.79
C LYS A 482 38.16 10.98 15.86
N PHE A 483 38.73 9.83 15.49
CA PHE A 483 38.94 8.71 16.39
C PHE A 483 40.44 8.34 16.49
N ASN A 484 40.92 8.23 17.70
CA ASN A 484 42.29 7.74 17.93
C ASN A 484 42.46 6.26 17.58
N ASP A 485 41.38 5.46 17.81
CA ASP A 485 41.28 4.06 17.46
C ASP A 485 40.01 3.80 16.66
N VAL A 486 40.16 3.63 15.35
CA VAL A 486 39.05 3.31 14.43
C VAL A 486 38.45 1.90 14.63
N THR A 487 39.16 1.07 15.41
CA THR A 487 38.65 -0.26 15.78
C THR A 487 37.89 -0.26 17.09
N SER A 488 37.77 0.87 17.76
CA SER A 488 37.07 1.00 19.05
C SER A 488 35.56 0.77 18.95
N THR A 489 34.94 0.44 20.08
CA THR A 489 33.45 0.35 20.18
C THR A 489 32.82 1.67 19.85
N GLU A 490 33.38 2.80 20.30
CA GLU A 490 32.89 4.15 20.04
C GLU A 490 32.85 4.46 18.53
N SER A 491 33.96 4.20 17.83
CA SER A 491 34.06 4.37 16.37
C SER A 491 33.03 3.51 15.64
N ASN A 492 32.84 2.24 16.01
CA ASN A 492 31.86 1.38 15.36
C ASN A 492 30.42 1.83 15.62
N MET A 493 30.09 2.31 16.83
CA MET A 493 28.79 2.87 17.14
C MET A 493 28.53 4.15 16.34
N ALA A 494 29.52 5.01 16.17
CA ALA A 494 29.41 6.20 15.33
C ALA A 494 29.23 5.85 13.85
N ILE A 495 29.93 4.83 13.34
CA ILE A 495 29.75 4.35 11.96
C ILE A 495 28.33 3.85 11.73
N ILE A 496 27.76 3.07 12.65
CA ILE A 496 26.41 2.52 12.47
C ILE A 496 25.34 3.63 12.46
N GLU A 497 25.53 4.72 13.23
CA GLU A 497 24.64 5.89 13.16
C GLU A 497 24.74 6.59 11.79
N GLU A 498 25.95 6.81 11.27
CA GLU A 498 26.15 7.46 9.96
C GLU A 498 25.57 6.63 8.81
N VAL A 499 25.83 5.32 8.76
CA VAL A 499 25.25 4.47 7.69
C VAL A 499 23.74 4.36 7.80
N THR A 500 23.18 4.42 9.01
CA THR A 500 21.73 4.45 9.22
C THR A 500 21.13 5.73 8.67
N LYS A 501 21.74 6.89 8.98
CA LYS A 501 21.31 8.19 8.49
C LYS A 501 21.42 8.29 6.97
N GLU A 502 22.53 7.84 6.39
CA GLU A 502 22.70 7.80 4.93
C GLU A 502 21.59 7.00 4.25
N LEU A 503 21.22 5.85 4.83
CA LEU A 503 20.13 5.03 4.31
C LEU A 503 18.78 5.73 4.47
N GLU A 504 18.49 6.34 5.62
CA GLU A 504 17.25 7.10 5.85
C GLU A 504 17.09 8.26 4.84
N ASP A 505 18.18 8.94 4.50
CA ASP A 505 18.17 10.02 3.52
C ASP A 505 18.01 9.47 2.08
N ALA A 506 18.64 8.35 1.76
CA ALA A 506 18.48 7.70 0.46
C ALA A 506 17.04 7.19 0.24
N ILE A 507 16.36 6.71 1.28
CA ILE A 507 14.95 6.25 1.21
C ILE A 507 13.99 7.38 0.83
N LYS A 508 14.29 8.63 1.18
CA LYS A 508 13.49 9.82 0.82
C LYS A 508 13.66 10.25 -0.63
N SER A 509 14.60 9.64 -1.37
CA SER A 509 14.87 9.97 -2.77
C SER A 509 13.83 9.40 -3.72
N ASP A 510 13.94 9.76 -5.01
CA ASP A 510 13.09 9.23 -6.10
C ASP A 510 13.45 7.80 -6.55
N LYS A 511 14.33 7.11 -5.82
CA LYS A 511 14.80 5.78 -6.18
C LYS A 511 13.74 4.72 -5.87
N GLU A 512 13.79 3.63 -6.61
CA GLU A 512 12.90 2.47 -6.45
C GLU A 512 13.62 1.27 -5.84
N ILE A 513 14.93 1.18 -6.07
CA ILE A 513 15.79 0.12 -5.51
C ILE A 513 17.08 0.77 -4.99
N ILE A 514 17.42 0.46 -3.75
CA ILE A 514 18.67 0.85 -3.10
C ILE A 514 19.45 -0.42 -2.79
N ILE A 515 20.65 -0.55 -3.35
CA ILE A 515 21.59 -1.65 -3.07
C ILE A 515 22.70 -1.10 -2.19
N ILE A 516 22.98 -1.77 -1.07
CA ILE A 516 23.87 -1.24 -0.04
C ILE A 516 25.01 -2.24 0.20
N ASP A 517 26.25 -1.78 0.05
CA ASP A 517 27.44 -2.58 0.39
C ASP A 517 27.83 -2.29 1.84
N ARG A 518 27.45 -3.19 2.74
CA ARG A 518 27.69 -3.14 4.19
C ARG A 518 27.03 -1.96 4.92
N SER A 519 26.00 -2.22 5.68
CA SER A 519 25.28 -1.20 6.45
C SER A 519 25.04 -1.68 7.90
N ILE A 520 23.81 -1.53 8.36
CA ILE A 520 23.39 -1.77 9.75
C ILE A 520 23.72 -3.19 10.21
N ASN A 521 23.39 -4.22 9.39
CA ASN A 521 23.60 -5.61 9.79
C ASN A 521 25.08 -6.00 9.77
N ASP A 522 25.86 -5.48 8.83
CA ASP A 522 27.33 -5.70 8.84
C ASP A 522 27.96 -5.13 10.13
N ARG A 523 27.51 -3.96 10.58
CA ARG A 523 28.03 -3.34 11.80
C ARG A 523 27.63 -4.09 13.07
N GLN A 524 26.50 -4.80 13.08
CA GLN A 524 26.13 -5.67 14.19
C GLN A 524 27.09 -6.86 14.35
N ILE A 525 27.68 -7.36 13.25
CA ILE A 525 28.74 -8.39 13.33
C ILE A 525 29.94 -7.85 14.12
N TRP A 526 30.36 -6.63 13.83
CA TRP A 526 31.46 -6.00 14.54
C TRP A 526 31.17 -5.71 16.01
N ASN A 527 29.93 -5.33 16.36
CA ASN A 527 29.50 -5.19 17.75
C ASN A 527 29.55 -6.54 18.48
N TYR A 528 29.05 -7.61 17.84
CA TYR A 528 29.08 -8.96 18.41
C TYR A 528 30.55 -9.44 18.63
N ARG A 529 31.43 -9.28 17.67
CA ARG A 529 32.84 -9.63 17.79
C ARG A 529 33.54 -8.89 18.94
N ARG A 530 33.20 -7.61 19.16
CA ARG A 530 33.71 -6.85 20.33
C ARG A 530 33.15 -7.36 21.63
N PHE A 531 31.86 -7.71 21.64
CA PHE A 531 31.25 -8.28 22.83
C PHE A 531 31.87 -9.60 23.25
N ILE A 532 32.07 -10.55 22.33
CA ILE A 532 32.71 -11.83 22.67
C ILE A 532 34.17 -11.66 23.12
N LYS A 533 34.88 -10.65 22.58
CA LYS A 533 36.24 -10.28 22.99
C LYS A 533 36.30 -9.44 24.28
N LYS A 534 35.15 -9.23 24.95
CA LYS A 534 35.03 -8.41 26.18
C LYS A 534 35.44 -6.92 26.00
N GLN A 535 35.42 -6.42 24.76
CA GLN A 535 35.74 -5.03 24.40
C GLN A 535 34.49 -4.14 24.41
N MET A 536 33.29 -4.73 24.53
CA MET A 536 31.99 -4.04 24.62
C MET A 536 31.23 -4.54 25.82
N PRO A 537 30.74 -3.65 26.73
CA PRO A 537 29.90 -4.05 27.87
C PRO A 537 28.60 -4.72 27.44
N LYS A 538 28.17 -5.78 28.16
CA LYS A 538 26.96 -6.55 27.85
C LYS A 538 25.72 -5.67 27.75
N LYS A 539 25.57 -4.68 28.65
CA LYS A 539 24.43 -3.76 28.63
C LYS A 539 24.39 -2.97 27.32
N LEU A 540 25.51 -2.35 26.95
CA LEU A 540 25.62 -1.57 25.71
C LEU A 540 25.39 -2.44 24.47
N TYR A 541 25.93 -3.67 24.46
CA TYR A 541 25.70 -4.61 23.36
C TYR A 541 24.21 -4.95 23.19
N ASN A 542 23.50 -5.27 24.30
CA ASN A 542 22.09 -5.62 24.23
C ASN A 542 21.22 -4.44 23.78
N GLU A 543 21.49 -3.23 24.26
CA GLU A 543 20.79 -2.01 23.85
C GLU A 543 21.02 -1.72 22.34
N ALA A 544 22.28 -1.78 21.89
CA ALA A 544 22.62 -1.59 20.49
C ALA A 544 22.00 -2.66 19.60
N ARG A 545 22.08 -3.94 20.02
CA ARG A 545 21.49 -5.07 19.28
C ARG A 545 20.01 -4.86 19.02
N GLU A 546 19.24 -4.51 20.04
CA GLU A 546 17.78 -4.33 19.90
C GLU A 546 17.45 -3.07 19.10
N LYS A 547 18.10 -1.94 19.37
CA LYS A 547 17.92 -0.70 18.62
C LYS A 547 18.12 -0.93 17.12
N TYR A 548 19.22 -1.56 16.71
CA TYR A 548 19.56 -1.73 15.31
C TYR A 548 18.85 -2.90 14.65
N ARG A 549 18.39 -3.90 15.42
CA ARG A 549 17.46 -4.92 14.93
C ARG A 549 16.15 -4.27 14.46
N LEU A 550 15.54 -3.41 15.29
CA LEU A 550 14.32 -2.70 14.94
C LEU A 550 14.54 -1.75 13.75
N LYS A 551 15.66 -1.03 13.75
CA LYS A 551 15.99 -0.09 12.67
C LYS A 551 16.22 -0.79 11.34
N SER A 552 16.94 -1.92 11.35
CA SER A 552 17.11 -2.75 10.17
C SER A 552 15.77 -3.29 9.64
N LYS A 553 14.87 -3.74 10.54
CA LYS A 553 13.53 -4.23 10.18
C LYS A 553 12.67 -3.17 9.49
N GLU A 554 12.82 -1.93 9.90
CA GLU A 554 12.15 -0.77 9.31
C GLU A 554 12.69 -0.42 7.91
N LEU A 555 14.03 -0.39 7.77
CA LEU A 555 14.71 0.21 6.62
C LEU A 555 15.08 -0.79 5.53
N ILE A 556 15.46 -2.04 5.89
CA ILE A 556 16.02 -3.03 4.97
C ILE A 556 14.99 -4.12 4.65
N ASP A 557 14.71 -4.31 3.38
CA ASP A 557 13.75 -5.32 2.91
C ASP A 557 14.40 -6.69 2.72
N PHE A 558 15.66 -6.74 2.27
CA PHE A 558 16.38 -7.98 1.98
C PHE A 558 17.83 -7.92 2.41
N LEU A 559 18.30 -8.95 3.12
CA LEU A 559 19.69 -9.08 3.55
C LEU A 559 20.37 -10.25 2.82
N VAL A 560 21.46 -9.95 2.10
CA VAL A 560 22.32 -10.95 1.46
C VAL A 560 23.59 -11.11 2.29
N ILE A 561 23.79 -12.29 2.86
CA ILE A 561 25.01 -12.66 3.55
C ILE A 561 25.75 -13.70 2.72
N THR A 562 26.95 -13.33 2.26
CA THR A 562 27.83 -14.25 1.54
C THR A 562 29.03 -14.61 2.38
N TYR A 563 29.36 -15.88 2.46
CA TYR A 563 30.54 -16.39 3.17
C TYR A 563 31.25 -17.43 2.34
N ALA A 564 32.50 -17.70 2.68
CA ALA A 564 33.32 -18.72 2.04
C ALA A 564 34.35 -19.29 3.03
N ASP A 565 34.81 -20.49 2.73
CA ASP A 565 35.94 -21.05 3.40
C ASP A 565 37.15 -20.07 3.37
N PRO A 566 37.86 -19.87 4.49
CA PRO A 566 38.99 -18.93 4.59
C PRO A 566 40.03 -19.11 3.50
N ILE A 567 40.42 -20.35 3.21
CA ILE A 567 41.41 -20.65 2.18
C ILE A 567 40.89 -20.25 0.79
N ALA A 568 39.60 -20.48 0.52
CA ALA A 568 38.99 -20.05 -0.74
C ALA A 568 38.98 -18.52 -0.88
N SER A 569 38.69 -17.79 0.19
CA SER A 569 38.77 -16.33 0.23
C SER A 569 40.17 -15.79 0.00
N LEU A 570 41.16 -16.36 0.65
CA LEU A 570 42.57 -15.99 0.47
C LEU A 570 43.07 -16.28 -0.95
N LYS A 571 42.74 -17.44 -1.52
CA LYS A 571 43.08 -17.77 -2.92
C LYS A 571 42.49 -16.75 -3.90
N ARG A 572 41.28 -16.31 -3.66
CA ARG A 572 40.60 -15.26 -4.49
C ARG A 572 41.26 -13.90 -4.33
N ASP A 573 41.69 -13.53 -3.13
CA ASP A 573 42.42 -12.30 -2.89
C ASP A 573 43.79 -12.32 -3.61
N TYR A 574 44.55 -13.38 -3.47
CA TYR A 574 45.83 -13.57 -4.18
C TYR A 574 45.68 -13.43 -5.69
N ASN A 575 44.71 -14.13 -6.27
CA ASN A 575 44.44 -14.08 -7.72
C ASN A 575 44.01 -12.70 -8.22
N SER A 576 43.38 -11.89 -7.39
CA SER A 576 42.87 -10.57 -7.77
C SER A 576 43.89 -9.43 -7.60
N SER A 577 44.79 -9.54 -6.64
CA SER A 577 45.70 -8.45 -6.25
C SER A 577 47.19 -8.75 -6.47
N LEU A 578 47.53 -10.02 -6.68
CA LEU A 578 48.93 -10.49 -6.70
C LEU A 578 49.75 -10.00 -5.49
N ALA A 579 49.08 -9.63 -4.39
CA ALA A 579 49.72 -9.10 -3.20
C ALA A 579 50.18 -10.26 -2.32
N LEU A 580 51.48 -10.27 -2.03
CA LEU A 580 52.11 -11.24 -1.13
C LEU A 580 52.10 -10.79 0.34
N GLU A 581 51.61 -9.58 0.64
CA GLU A 581 51.57 -9.04 1.99
C GLU A 581 50.34 -9.54 2.75
N GLU A 582 50.56 -10.01 3.99
CA GLU A 582 49.48 -10.29 4.94
C GLU A 582 48.71 -9.00 5.24
N ARG A 583 47.47 -8.97 4.84
CA ARG A 583 46.57 -7.87 5.21
C ARG A 583 46.00 -8.14 6.59
N HIS A 584 45.99 -7.13 7.44
CA HIS A 584 45.59 -7.23 8.86
C HIS A 584 44.25 -7.94 9.11
N PHE A 585 43.31 -7.89 8.15
CA PHE A 585 42.00 -8.53 8.24
C PHE A 585 41.81 -9.77 7.35
N LEU A 586 42.72 -10.06 6.44
CA LEU A 586 42.67 -11.19 5.51
C LEU A 586 43.67 -12.26 5.93
N ASN A 587 43.40 -12.93 7.04
CA ASN A 587 44.08 -14.13 7.48
C ASN A 587 43.06 -15.20 7.90
N ILE A 588 43.51 -16.46 8.03
CA ILE A 588 42.63 -17.60 8.30
C ILE A 588 41.85 -17.41 9.58
N ASP A 589 42.51 -17.03 10.68
CA ASP A 589 41.87 -16.91 12.00
C ASP A 589 40.76 -15.85 12.02
N ASN A 590 40.99 -14.68 11.42
CA ASN A 590 39.99 -13.61 11.33
C ASN A 590 38.81 -13.97 10.45
N LEU A 591 39.04 -14.71 9.35
CA LEU A 591 38.00 -15.16 8.45
C LEU A 591 37.13 -16.24 9.10
N ASP A 592 37.77 -17.18 9.84
CA ASP A 592 37.02 -18.18 10.62
C ASP A 592 36.19 -17.55 11.74
N GLU A 593 36.78 -16.62 12.50
CA GLU A 593 36.06 -15.89 13.54
C GLU A 593 34.88 -15.09 12.96
N TYR A 594 35.09 -14.48 11.78
CA TYR A 594 34.00 -13.77 11.11
C TYR A 594 32.89 -14.73 10.67
N ASN A 595 33.23 -15.87 10.08
CA ASN A 595 32.23 -16.90 9.66
C ASN A 595 31.49 -17.47 10.87
N ASN A 596 32.16 -17.72 11.98
CA ASN A 596 31.51 -18.17 13.23
C ASN A 596 30.53 -17.11 13.75
N SER A 597 30.92 -15.83 13.75
CA SER A 597 30.07 -14.73 14.13
C SER A 597 28.80 -14.61 13.25
N LEU A 598 28.91 -14.90 11.94
CA LEU A 598 27.75 -14.95 11.06
C LEU A 598 26.77 -16.07 11.45
N ASN A 599 27.30 -17.24 11.82
CA ASN A 599 26.47 -18.36 12.27
C ASN A 599 25.78 -18.06 13.60
N ASP A 600 26.49 -17.47 14.56
CA ASP A 600 25.94 -17.10 15.88
C ASP A 600 24.85 -16.02 15.78
N LEU A 601 24.94 -15.15 14.80
CA LEU A 601 24.00 -14.04 14.58
C LEU A 601 22.88 -14.38 13.59
N LYS A 602 22.79 -15.59 13.07
CA LYS A 602 21.84 -15.95 12.02
C LYS A 602 20.40 -15.64 12.41
N ASP A 603 19.98 -16.06 13.58
CA ASP A 603 18.61 -15.81 14.07
C ASP A 603 18.33 -14.31 14.20
N LEU A 604 19.31 -13.53 14.71
CA LEU A 604 19.19 -12.08 14.79
C LEU A 604 18.96 -11.46 13.41
N PHE A 605 19.69 -11.92 12.39
CA PHE A 605 19.55 -11.38 11.04
C PHE A 605 18.22 -11.75 10.39
N GLU A 606 17.73 -12.98 10.62
CA GLU A 606 16.40 -13.41 10.16
C GLU A 606 15.27 -12.58 10.82
N GLU A 607 15.43 -12.15 12.07
CA GLU A 607 14.52 -11.24 12.76
C GLU A 607 14.66 -9.77 12.32
N SER A 608 15.85 -9.37 11.88
CA SER A 608 16.21 -7.97 11.55
C SER A 608 15.70 -7.51 10.19
N VAL A 609 15.24 -8.39 9.31
CA VAL A 609 14.77 -8.07 7.96
C VAL A 609 13.51 -8.87 7.61
N ASN A 610 12.89 -8.56 6.47
CA ASN A 610 11.71 -9.30 6.01
C ASN A 610 12.08 -10.60 5.30
N ASP A 611 13.19 -10.58 4.55
CA ASP A 611 13.72 -11.75 3.84
C ASP A 611 15.27 -11.71 3.87
N SER A 612 15.88 -12.89 3.89
CA SER A 612 17.35 -13.01 3.91
C SER A 612 17.84 -14.16 3.03
N LEU A 613 19.11 -14.09 2.65
CA LEU A 613 19.83 -15.15 1.96
C LEU A 613 21.22 -15.33 2.56
N PHE A 614 21.48 -16.48 3.16
CA PHE A 614 22.80 -16.94 3.55
C PHE A 614 23.36 -17.83 2.43
N LEU A 615 24.48 -17.43 1.83
CA LEU A 615 25.03 -18.12 0.67
C LEU A 615 26.51 -18.48 0.87
N ASP A 616 26.77 -19.78 0.97
CA ASP A 616 28.14 -20.29 0.86
C ASP A 616 28.62 -20.19 -0.59
N THR A 617 29.64 -19.40 -0.81
CA THR A 617 30.23 -19.17 -2.12
C THR A 617 31.53 -19.96 -2.37
N THR A 618 31.96 -20.82 -1.44
CA THR A 618 33.24 -21.55 -1.48
C THR A 618 33.47 -22.23 -2.85
N LYS A 619 32.45 -22.96 -3.33
CA LYS A 619 32.52 -23.74 -4.59
C LYS A 619 31.78 -23.07 -5.75
N LEU A 620 31.24 -21.87 -5.57
CA LEU A 620 30.42 -21.20 -6.60
C LEU A 620 31.29 -20.33 -7.50
N LYS A 621 30.99 -20.35 -8.80
CA LYS A 621 31.47 -19.35 -9.74
C LYS A 621 30.72 -18.03 -9.54
N MET A 622 31.36 -16.92 -9.87
CA MET A 622 30.80 -15.57 -9.69
C MET A 622 29.41 -15.39 -10.31
N ASN A 623 29.20 -15.92 -11.51
CA ASN A 623 27.90 -15.86 -12.20
C ASN A 623 26.83 -16.67 -11.48
N ASP A 624 27.16 -17.83 -10.89
CA ASP A 624 26.20 -18.62 -10.10
C ASP A 624 25.80 -17.88 -8.81
N VAL A 625 26.72 -17.15 -8.18
CA VAL A 625 26.42 -16.29 -7.02
C VAL A 625 25.43 -15.21 -7.43
N ALA A 626 25.75 -14.42 -8.47
CA ALA A 626 24.91 -13.32 -8.93
C ALA A 626 23.49 -13.79 -9.31
N ILE A 627 23.37 -14.91 -10.05
CA ILE A 627 22.10 -15.47 -10.47
C ILE A 627 21.28 -15.94 -9.27
N LYS A 628 21.86 -16.70 -8.34
CA LYS A 628 21.15 -17.18 -7.14
C LYS A 628 20.64 -16.02 -6.27
N VAL A 629 21.48 -14.99 -6.09
CA VAL A 629 21.09 -13.79 -5.35
C VAL A 629 19.94 -13.07 -6.05
N ALA A 630 20.04 -12.83 -7.37
CA ALA A 630 18.99 -12.19 -8.15
C ALA A 630 17.64 -12.95 -8.09
N GLU A 631 17.66 -14.28 -8.24
CA GLU A 631 16.46 -15.11 -8.14
C GLU A 631 15.74 -14.95 -6.80
N LYS A 632 16.50 -14.93 -5.69
CA LYS A 632 15.92 -14.79 -4.35
C LYS A 632 15.37 -13.39 -4.09
N ILE A 633 16.13 -12.35 -4.47
CA ILE A 633 15.67 -10.95 -4.33
C ILE A 633 14.39 -10.73 -5.15
N MET A 634 14.35 -11.14 -6.41
CA MET A 634 13.16 -10.94 -7.24
C MET A 634 11.94 -11.69 -6.74
N LYS A 635 12.12 -12.88 -6.15
CA LYS A 635 11.02 -13.61 -5.50
C LYS A 635 10.46 -12.82 -4.30
N ALA A 636 11.33 -12.27 -3.46
CA ALA A 636 10.94 -11.46 -2.31
C ALA A 636 10.28 -10.13 -2.75
N MET A 637 10.84 -9.45 -3.75
CA MET A 637 10.24 -8.25 -4.34
C MET A 637 8.85 -8.52 -4.90
N ARG A 638 8.67 -9.64 -5.64
CA ARG A 638 7.36 -10.04 -6.16
C ARG A 638 6.33 -10.16 -5.05
N LYS A 639 6.66 -10.85 -3.97
CA LYS A 639 5.80 -10.97 -2.79
C LYS A 639 5.47 -9.58 -2.22
N LYS A 640 6.46 -8.73 -2.02
CA LYS A 640 6.30 -7.38 -1.50
C LYS A 640 5.35 -6.52 -2.36
N TYR A 641 5.47 -6.58 -3.70
CA TYR A 641 4.56 -5.86 -4.60
C TYR A 641 3.13 -6.39 -4.54
N ILE A 642 2.94 -7.71 -4.45
CA ILE A 642 1.60 -8.30 -4.30
C ILE A 642 0.98 -7.90 -2.95
N ASP A 643 1.74 -7.94 -1.87
CA ASP A 643 1.29 -7.54 -0.54
C ASP A 643 0.98 -6.03 -0.49
N SER A 644 1.82 -5.19 -1.13
CA SER A 644 1.55 -3.76 -1.31
C SER A 644 0.26 -3.50 -2.09
N PHE A 645 0.01 -4.27 -3.15
CA PHE A 645 -1.25 -4.19 -3.91
C PHE A 645 -2.45 -4.54 -3.03
N LYS A 646 -2.37 -5.64 -2.28
CA LYS A 646 -3.43 -6.04 -1.34
C LYS A 646 -3.68 -4.97 -0.29
N GLU A 647 -2.62 -4.40 0.26
CA GLU A 647 -2.74 -3.33 1.25
C GLU A 647 -3.32 -2.06 0.64
N TYR A 648 -2.85 -1.66 -0.54
CA TYR A 648 -3.32 -0.47 -1.25
C TYR A 648 -4.83 -0.52 -1.53
N TYR A 649 -5.34 -1.68 -1.93
CA TYR A 649 -6.76 -1.88 -2.24
C TYR A 649 -7.56 -2.53 -1.09
N LYS A 650 -6.93 -2.82 0.06
CA LYS A 650 -7.58 -3.43 1.25
C LYS A 650 -8.36 -4.72 0.91
N ILE A 651 -7.74 -5.57 0.11
CA ILE A 651 -8.31 -6.84 -0.39
C ILE A 651 -7.50 -8.05 0.08
#